data_60901ca52f4f7b3c5569b003a1db6e9b
#
_entry.id   60901ca52f4f7b3c5569b003a1db6e9b
#
_cell.length_a   1.000
_cell.length_b   1.000
_cell.length_c   1.000
_cell.angle_alpha   90.00
_cell.angle_beta   90.00
_cell.angle_gamma   90.00
#
_symmetry.space_group_name_H-M   'P 1'
#
loop_
_entity.id
_entity.type
_entity.pdbx_description
1 polymer ?
#
loop_
_entity_poly.entity_id
_entity_poly.type
_entity_poly.pdbx_seq_one_letter_code
_entity_poly.pdbx_strand_id
1 'polypeptide(L)'
;MIQIVIDGTAQLAHEDELVVDVIVRAGKTIPHVCYHKQLGPIQTCDTCMVEVNGRLVRACATRVAAGMQVSTDSAKASAAQTEAFDQILSNHLLYCTVCDNNNGNCTVHNTTKMLAIEHQRIPFKPKPYEVDETNPFYRYDPSQCILCGRCVEACQNVEVNETLSINWEDPNPRVLWDGGSTIGESSCVSCGHCVTVCPCNALMEKTMLGQAGFLTNLRKSTLSSMIDVVKGVEPETGYGGILQVSEIEHSMREHRIRKTKTVCTYCGVGCSFDVWTKDRHILKIAPEHGPANGISTCIKGKFGWGHINSSDRLTSPLIRENGEFRKATWDEALALIARRLSEIKSQTGPDSLAFIASSKCTNEESFLMQKLARSVIGTNNIDNCSRYCQSPATVGLFRTVGYGGDSGSISDIEQADLVMIIGSNTAESHPVIATRVKSSHKLNGQKLIVSDIREHEMARRADIFLHPKPSTDLVWLNAISRYLLDNELANKKFLNEWVNGLDEFRKSLGPFTMEAAASITGLSVETLTTVAQMIAQAKRMCILWAMGITQHSQGSDSSTAISNLLLVTGNYRRPGTGAYPLRGHNNVQGASDHGAMPNDLAGYQSVDDPEVRARHEAAWKVSLPTTKGLDNHQMVEAIHAGKLKSMYIIGEEMSIVDSNANDVESAFEKLDFFVVQDIFFSHTCRYADVVLPGAPSLEKEGTFTSTERRVQRLYQVLEPLGCCRPDWAIIRDVANELGANWDYQHPSQVMDEIASLTPMFAGVNYQRLEGYKSLQWPVAADGSDEPLLYTKNFAFSDGKARLYPVSWIGPVDQPDAEYDLHLNNGRLLEHFHEGNLTYRTEGIRQKTPNVFVEVSPELAEDRGIQSGTWVQLISRYGQVRVRAVVTDRVSGNELYMPMNSPDIAVNRLTGSHIDPVTNTPAYKESSVRLKVLEGGENPLPRMNWRFGHPTPQQGVEVERKWKRSDYRMPGDGLVQIQLAPRQE
;
A
#
# COMPACT_ATOMS: atom_id res chain seq x y z
N MET A 1 -21.56 19.01 -23.71
CA MET A 1 -20.37 19.08 -24.58
C MET A 1 -20.47 20.32 -25.46
N ILE A 2 -19.39 21.06 -25.61
CA ILE A 2 -19.26 22.27 -26.45
C ILE A 2 -18.27 22.01 -27.59
N GLN A 3 -18.38 22.80 -28.66
CA GLN A 3 -17.48 22.66 -29.79
C GLN A 3 -16.48 23.84 -29.79
N ILE A 4 -15.20 23.53 -29.96
CA ILE A 4 -14.11 24.48 -30.17
C ILE A 4 -13.34 24.08 -31.44
N VAL A 5 -12.54 24.99 -31.97
CA VAL A 5 -11.68 24.71 -33.14
C VAL A 5 -10.23 24.87 -32.73
N ILE A 6 -9.41 23.84 -33.01
CA ILE A 6 -7.97 23.84 -32.75
C ILE A 6 -7.24 23.68 -34.09
N ASP A 7 -6.45 24.71 -34.49
CA ASP A 7 -5.71 24.75 -35.74
C ASP A 7 -6.59 24.38 -36.96
N GLY A 8 -7.79 24.95 -37.01
CA GLY A 8 -8.76 24.71 -38.07
C GLY A 8 -9.58 23.42 -37.96
N THR A 9 -9.32 22.57 -36.95
CA THR A 9 -10.03 21.28 -36.76
C THR A 9 -11.02 21.38 -35.59
N ALA A 10 -12.30 21.04 -35.84
CA ALA A 10 -13.33 21.03 -34.82
C ALA A 10 -13.10 19.91 -33.79
N GLN A 11 -13.21 20.24 -32.50
CA GLN A 11 -13.05 19.33 -31.37
C GLN A 11 -14.23 19.47 -30.40
N LEU A 12 -14.68 18.35 -29.83
CA LEU A 12 -15.68 18.33 -28.75
C LEU A 12 -14.98 18.37 -27.40
N ALA A 13 -15.49 19.20 -26.49
CA ALA A 13 -14.94 19.35 -25.15
C ALA A 13 -16.07 19.48 -24.11
N HIS A 14 -15.77 19.20 -22.84
CA HIS A 14 -16.61 19.55 -21.70
C HIS A 14 -16.31 20.98 -21.25
N GLU A 15 -17.29 21.72 -20.75
CA GLU A 15 -17.14 23.11 -20.32
C GLU A 15 -16.06 23.31 -19.23
N ASP A 16 -15.78 22.27 -18.44
CA ASP A 16 -14.79 22.33 -17.38
C ASP A 16 -13.37 21.97 -17.82
N GLU A 17 -13.17 21.48 -19.05
CA GLU A 17 -11.84 21.10 -19.53
C GLU A 17 -10.93 22.31 -19.74
N LEU A 18 -9.64 22.07 -19.54
CA LEU A 18 -8.60 23.05 -19.87
C LEU A 18 -8.23 22.95 -21.36
N VAL A 19 -7.91 24.08 -21.96
CA VAL A 19 -7.50 24.12 -23.37
C VAL A 19 -6.32 23.19 -23.65
N VAL A 20 -5.34 23.11 -22.75
CA VAL A 20 -4.19 22.18 -22.88
C VAL A 20 -4.62 20.72 -23.00
N ASP A 21 -5.61 20.28 -22.21
CA ASP A 21 -6.06 18.89 -22.23
C ASP A 21 -6.76 18.53 -23.52
N VAL A 22 -7.54 19.46 -24.08
CA VAL A 22 -8.20 19.27 -25.38
C VAL A 22 -7.18 19.25 -26.52
N ILE A 23 -6.14 20.12 -26.49
CA ILE A 23 -5.02 20.11 -27.44
C ILE A 23 -4.33 18.74 -27.45
N VAL A 24 -3.96 18.23 -26.28
CA VAL A 24 -3.29 16.92 -26.13
C VAL A 24 -4.20 15.78 -26.62
N ARG A 25 -5.48 15.80 -26.27
CA ARG A 25 -6.47 14.81 -26.74
C ARG A 25 -6.67 14.85 -28.25
N ALA A 26 -6.57 16.03 -28.86
CA ALA A 26 -6.63 16.20 -30.33
C ALA A 26 -5.35 15.70 -31.04
N GLY A 27 -4.38 15.12 -30.33
CA GLY A 27 -3.13 14.63 -30.89
C GLY A 27 -2.12 15.73 -31.23
N LYS A 28 -2.33 16.94 -30.75
CA LYS A 28 -1.42 18.07 -30.91
C LYS A 28 -0.50 18.18 -29.71
N THR A 29 0.70 18.72 -29.94
CA THR A 29 1.68 18.93 -28.86
C THR A 29 2.03 20.41 -28.76
N ILE A 30 2.03 20.93 -27.53
CA ILE A 30 2.55 22.25 -27.17
C ILE A 30 3.47 22.11 -25.96
N PRO A 31 4.44 23.02 -25.77
CA PRO A 31 5.24 23.02 -24.54
C PRO A 31 4.32 23.27 -23.32
N HIS A 32 4.47 22.53 -22.25
CA HIS A 32 3.72 22.74 -20.99
C HIS A 32 4.53 22.25 -19.77
N VAL A 33 5.69 22.86 -19.56
CA VAL A 33 6.72 22.37 -18.64
C VAL A 33 6.27 22.35 -17.19
N CYS A 34 5.55 23.35 -16.69
CA CYS A 34 5.07 23.34 -15.30
C CYS A 34 3.71 22.65 -15.11
N TYR A 35 2.97 22.39 -16.17
CA TYR A 35 1.67 21.73 -16.10
C TYR A 35 1.81 20.21 -16.00
N HIS A 36 1.02 19.62 -15.12
CA HIS A 36 0.81 18.18 -15.03
C HIS A 36 -0.65 17.91 -14.69
N LYS A 37 -1.30 16.99 -15.42
CA LYS A 37 -2.75 16.76 -15.30
C LYS A 37 -3.23 16.53 -13.86
N GLN A 38 -2.48 15.80 -13.05
CA GLN A 38 -2.85 15.51 -11.66
C GLN A 38 -2.45 16.61 -10.66
N LEU A 39 -1.59 17.56 -11.04
CA LEU A 39 -1.20 18.70 -10.21
C LEU A 39 -2.00 19.96 -10.56
N GLY A 40 -2.59 19.99 -11.75
CA GLY A 40 -3.26 21.18 -12.28
C GLY A 40 -2.30 22.27 -12.78
N PRO A 41 -2.82 23.48 -13.03
CA PRO A 41 -2.07 24.60 -13.56
C PRO A 41 -1.25 25.31 -12.49
N ILE A 42 0.08 25.14 -12.51
CA ILE A 42 1.00 25.84 -11.58
C ILE A 42 1.31 27.25 -12.05
N GLN A 43 1.31 27.49 -13.36
CA GLN A 43 1.43 28.80 -14.01
C GLN A 43 2.75 29.54 -13.77
N THR A 44 3.86 28.83 -13.61
CA THR A 44 5.18 29.41 -13.36
C THR A 44 6.06 29.52 -14.60
N CYS A 45 5.70 28.88 -15.74
CA CYS A 45 6.63 28.71 -16.84
C CYS A 45 6.25 29.40 -18.16
N ASP A 46 5.00 29.78 -18.37
CA ASP A 46 4.44 30.40 -19.58
C ASP A 46 4.73 29.70 -20.93
N THR A 47 5.24 28.47 -20.89
CA THR A 47 5.57 27.74 -22.13
C THR A 47 4.32 27.26 -22.90
N CYS A 48 3.15 27.18 -22.26
CA CYS A 48 1.91 26.70 -22.86
C CYS A 48 1.07 27.83 -23.51
N MET A 49 1.68 28.94 -23.89
CA MET A 49 0.98 30.05 -24.53
C MET A 49 0.43 29.63 -25.90
N VAL A 50 -0.86 29.90 -26.10
CA VAL A 50 -1.57 29.72 -27.39
C VAL A 50 -2.40 30.94 -27.70
N GLU A 51 -2.76 31.11 -28.96
CA GLU A 51 -3.65 32.19 -29.36
C GLU A 51 -5.09 31.71 -29.35
N VAL A 52 -5.95 32.35 -28.54
CA VAL A 52 -7.39 32.07 -28.46
C VAL A 52 -8.14 33.33 -28.89
N ASN A 53 -8.90 33.22 -29.95
CA ASN A 53 -9.67 34.37 -30.50
C ASN A 53 -8.82 35.62 -30.69
N GLY A 54 -7.56 35.46 -31.15
CA GLY A 54 -6.62 36.57 -31.43
C GLY A 54 -5.84 37.08 -30.20
N ARG A 55 -6.01 36.47 -29.01
CA ARG A 55 -5.30 36.82 -27.76
C ARG A 55 -4.43 35.68 -27.27
N LEU A 56 -3.23 36.00 -26.78
CA LEU A 56 -2.36 35.03 -26.11
C LEU A 56 -2.89 34.68 -24.72
N VAL A 57 -3.04 33.38 -24.44
CA VAL A 57 -3.48 32.84 -23.14
C VAL A 57 -2.66 31.62 -22.75
N ARG A 58 -2.59 31.33 -21.46
CA ARG A 58 -2.01 30.08 -20.93
C ARG A 58 -3.01 28.95 -21.17
N ALA A 59 -2.70 28.00 -22.06
CA ALA A 59 -3.58 26.86 -22.33
C ALA A 59 -3.85 26.01 -21.06
N CYS A 60 -2.85 25.89 -20.14
CA CYS A 60 -2.98 25.15 -18.91
C CYS A 60 -3.91 25.78 -17.86
N ALA A 61 -4.27 27.06 -18.00
CA ALA A 61 -5.11 27.79 -17.05
C ALA A 61 -6.40 28.33 -17.66
N THR A 62 -6.61 28.13 -18.95
CA THR A 62 -7.78 28.60 -19.68
C THR A 62 -8.80 27.48 -19.84
N ARG A 63 -10.01 27.68 -19.31
CA ARG A 63 -11.14 26.76 -19.52
C ARG A 63 -11.73 26.96 -20.90
N VAL A 64 -12.19 25.90 -21.52
CA VAL A 64 -12.82 25.95 -22.82
C VAL A 64 -14.18 26.66 -22.76
N ALA A 65 -14.53 27.39 -23.82
CA ALA A 65 -15.83 27.96 -24.00
C ALA A 65 -16.31 27.71 -25.44
N ALA A 66 -17.62 27.67 -25.65
CA ALA A 66 -18.20 27.39 -26.96
C ALA A 66 -17.72 28.40 -28.00
N GLY A 67 -17.35 27.90 -29.20
CA GLY A 67 -16.89 28.72 -30.32
C GLY A 67 -15.47 29.25 -30.23
N MET A 68 -14.66 28.84 -29.24
CA MET A 68 -13.24 29.19 -29.18
C MET A 68 -12.49 28.75 -30.45
N GLN A 69 -11.69 29.66 -30.97
CA GLN A 69 -10.72 29.40 -32.03
C GLN A 69 -9.33 29.41 -31.42
N VAL A 70 -8.68 28.26 -31.37
CA VAL A 70 -7.36 28.06 -30.76
C VAL A 70 -6.33 27.86 -31.87
N SER A 71 -5.26 28.64 -31.88
CA SER A 71 -4.07 28.39 -32.71
C SER A 71 -2.89 28.07 -31.79
N THR A 72 -2.27 26.90 -32.02
CA THR A 72 -1.17 26.42 -31.22
C THR A 72 0.20 26.86 -31.74
N ASP A 73 0.30 27.23 -33.03
CA ASP A 73 1.52 27.49 -33.77
C ASP A 73 1.49 28.88 -34.50
N SER A 74 0.59 29.81 -34.10
CA SER A 74 0.63 31.16 -34.62
C SER A 74 2.00 31.81 -34.30
N ALA A 75 2.45 32.76 -35.17
CA ALA A 75 3.70 33.47 -34.96
C ALA A 75 3.82 34.11 -33.58
N LYS A 76 2.69 34.59 -33.00
CA LYS A 76 2.64 35.13 -31.64
C LYS A 76 2.80 34.01 -30.58
N ALA A 77 2.11 32.90 -30.76
CA ALA A 77 2.20 31.76 -29.82
C ALA A 77 3.61 31.19 -29.81
N SER A 78 4.18 30.92 -31.01
CA SER A 78 5.54 30.36 -31.12
C SER A 78 6.61 31.29 -30.52
N ALA A 79 6.51 32.60 -30.78
CA ALA A 79 7.44 33.56 -30.18
C ALA A 79 7.35 33.57 -28.64
N ALA A 80 6.12 33.60 -28.08
CA ALA A 80 5.91 33.58 -26.64
C ALA A 80 6.39 32.28 -25.98
N GLN A 81 6.16 31.12 -26.62
CA GLN A 81 6.63 29.85 -26.14
C GLN A 81 8.16 29.78 -26.08
N THR A 82 8.84 30.26 -27.15
CA THR A 82 10.30 30.28 -27.23
C THR A 82 10.90 31.22 -26.20
N GLU A 83 10.37 32.43 -26.05
CA GLU A 83 10.82 33.40 -25.04
C GLU A 83 10.67 32.86 -23.61
N ALA A 84 9.51 32.29 -23.30
CA ALA A 84 9.26 31.68 -22.00
C ALA A 84 10.23 30.52 -21.71
N PHE A 85 10.56 29.73 -22.72
CA PHE A 85 11.46 28.61 -22.52
C PHE A 85 12.94 29.06 -22.38
N ASP A 86 13.38 30.09 -23.05
CA ASP A 86 14.70 30.70 -22.85
C ASP A 86 14.89 31.20 -21.40
N GLN A 87 13.82 31.79 -20.82
CA GLN A 87 13.85 32.17 -19.39
C GLN A 87 14.03 30.95 -18.49
N ILE A 88 13.38 29.82 -18.79
CA ILE A 88 13.56 28.57 -18.06
C ILE A 88 15.01 28.06 -18.16
N LEU A 89 15.58 28.08 -19.37
CA LEU A 89 16.95 27.63 -19.60
C LEU A 89 17.98 28.44 -18.83
N SER A 90 17.69 29.70 -18.49
CA SER A 90 18.58 30.49 -17.64
C SER A 90 18.79 29.90 -16.23
N ASN A 91 17.91 29.00 -15.78
CA ASN A 91 17.98 28.31 -14.51
C ASN A 91 18.48 26.85 -14.63
N HIS A 92 18.72 26.36 -15.85
CA HIS A 92 19.07 24.97 -16.11
C HIS A 92 20.42 24.85 -16.78
N LEU A 93 21.37 24.16 -16.15
CA LEU A 93 22.66 23.92 -16.74
C LEU A 93 22.57 22.83 -17.79
N LEU A 94 22.78 23.18 -19.06
CA LEU A 94 22.73 22.23 -20.17
C LEU A 94 24.01 21.37 -20.26
N TYR A 95 23.93 20.13 -19.80
CA TYR A 95 24.93 19.09 -20.03
C TYR A 95 24.27 17.77 -20.48
N CYS A 96 23.33 17.86 -21.39
CA CYS A 96 22.45 16.76 -21.79
C CYS A 96 23.21 15.51 -22.24
N THR A 97 24.40 15.64 -22.85
CA THR A 97 25.25 14.53 -23.30
C THR A 97 25.72 13.60 -22.19
N VAL A 98 25.88 14.13 -20.97
CA VAL A 98 26.35 13.37 -19.79
C VAL A 98 25.28 13.28 -18.69
N CYS A 99 24.09 13.78 -18.97
CA CYS A 99 22.99 13.80 -18.01
C CYS A 99 22.36 12.43 -17.84
N ASP A 100 22.32 11.91 -16.63
CA ASP A 100 21.72 10.61 -16.30
C ASP A 100 20.19 10.56 -16.51
N ASN A 101 19.52 11.71 -16.51
CA ASN A 101 18.08 11.79 -16.78
C ASN A 101 17.74 11.87 -18.27
N ASN A 102 18.70 11.94 -19.16
CA ASN A 102 18.48 12.06 -20.58
C ASN A 102 18.28 10.68 -21.26
N ASN A 103 17.14 10.08 -21.04
CA ASN A 103 16.74 8.76 -21.55
C ASN A 103 15.29 8.76 -22.08
N GLY A 104 14.85 9.87 -22.67
CA GLY A 104 13.54 10.05 -23.31
C GLY A 104 12.49 10.73 -22.48
N ASN A 105 12.69 10.86 -21.18
CA ASN A 105 11.67 11.39 -20.27
C ASN A 105 12.00 12.78 -19.70
N CYS A 106 13.04 13.44 -20.14
CA CYS A 106 13.37 14.80 -19.73
C CYS A 106 12.50 15.83 -20.49
N THR A 107 11.51 16.41 -19.81
CA THR A 107 10.61 17.41 -20.41
C THR A 107 11.38 18.63 -20.93
N VAL A 108 12.43 19.07 -20.20
CA VAL A 108 13.26 20.23 -20.63
C VAL A 108 13.94 19.91 -21.96
N HIS A 109 14.63 18.76 -22.06
CA HIS A 109 15.29 18.34 -23.31
C HIS A 109 14.28 18.20 -24.46
N ASN A 110 13.17 17.52 -24.23
CA ASN A 110 12.14 17.31 -25.24
C ASN A 110 11.50 18.64 -25.70
N THR A 111 11.35 19.61 -24.80
CA THR A 111 10.85 20.96 -25.16
C THR A 111 11.86 21.76 -25.95
N THR A 112 13.17 21.66 -25.63
CA THR A 112 14.24 22.27 -26.42
C THR A 112 14.16 21.81 -27.88
N LYS A 113 13.99 20.51 -28.10
CA LYS A 113 13.82 19.93 -29.44
C LYS A 113 12.52 20.39 -30.11
N MET A 114 11.40 20.37 -29.37
CA MET A 114 10.09 20.79 -29.90
C MET A 114 10.11 22.25 -30.43
N LEU A 115 10.81 23.13 -29.73
CA LEU A 115 10.95 24.53 -30.07
C LEU A 115 12.13 24.85 -31.03
N ALA A 116 12.88 23.82 -31.46
CA ALA A 116 14.07 23.95 -32.29
C ALA A 116 15.08 24.97 -31.74
N ILE A 117 15.31 24.95 -30.45
CA ILE A 117 16.28 25.82 -29.77
C ILE A 117 17.68 25.34 -30.11
N GLU A 118 18.44 26.12 -30.87
CA GLU A 118 19.81 25.81 -31.27
C GLU A 118 20.85 26.35 -30.31
N HIS A 119 20.56 27.44 -29.61
CA HIS A 119 21.45 28.03 -28.60
C HIS A 119 20.68 28.74 -27.50
N GLN A 120 21.27 28.86 -26.34
CA GLN A 120 20.70 29.55 -25.18
C GLN A 120 20.91 31.07 -25.36
N ARG A 121 19.80 31.82 -25.48
CA ARG A 121 19.87 33.27 -25.66
C ARG A 121 20.09 34.03 -24.33
N ILE A 122 19.60 33.47 -23.23
CA ILE A 122 19.78 34.00 -21.87
C ILE A 122 20.79 33.15 -21.14
N PRO A 123 21.94 33.70 -20.70
CA PRO A 123 22.98 32.93 -20.02
C PRO A 123 22.49 32.23 -18.75
N PHE A 124 23.06 31.06 -18.49
CA PHE A 124 22.79 30.32 -17.25
C PHE A 124 23.23 31.15 -16.03
N LYS A 125 22.37 31.19 -15.02
CA LYS A 125 22.64 31.84 -13.73
C LYS A 125 23.14 30.80 -12.72
N PRO A 126 24.47 30.78 -12.41
CA PRO A 126 24.99 29.86 -11.42
C PRO A 126 24.32 30.05 -10.07
N LYS A 127 24.01 28.95 -9.38
CA LYS A 127 23.44 28.95 -8.05
C LYS A 127 24.51 28.54 -7.03
N PRO A 128 24.64 29.26 -5.90
CA PRO A 128 25.70 29.04 -4.93
C PRO A 128 25.38 27.89 -3.94
N TYR A 129 24.81 26.82 -4.44
CA TYR A 129 24.34 25.72 -3.60
C TYR A 129 24.93 24.40 -4.08
N GLU A 130 25.30 23.55 -3.13
CA GLU A 130 25.75 22.20 -3.40
C GLU A 130 24.56 21.25 -3.64
N VAL A 131 24.87 20.10 -4.24
CA VAL A 131 23.90 19.02 -4.43
C VAL A 131 23.59 18.37 -3.09
N ASP A 132 22.31 18.32 -2.69
CA ASP A 132 21.87 17.61 -1.50
C ASP A 132 21.70 16.13 -1.79
N GLU A 133 22.59 15.30 -1.24
CA GLU A 133 22.58 13.84 -1.33
C GLU A 133 22.25 13.16 0.02
N THR A 134 21.74 13.89 1.02
CA THR A 134 21.51 13.37 2.36
C THR A 134 20.37 12.35 2.45
N ASN A 135 19.40 12.37 1.49
CA ASN A 135 18.39 11.33 1.40
C ASN A 135 19.00 10.05 0.81
N PRO A 136 18.73 8.85 1.37
CA PRO A 136 19.32 7.60 0.87
C PRO A 136 18.88 7.20 -0.54
N PHE A 137 17.74 7.71 -1.05
CA PHE A 137 17.13 7.24 -2.30
C PHE A 137 17.27 8.19 -3.47
N TYR A 138 17.28 9.50 -3.24
CA TYR A 138 17.33 10.51 -4.29
C TYR A 138 18.14 11.72 -3.87
N ARG A 139 18.55 12.51 -4.86
CA ARG A 139 19.28 13.76 -4.65
C ARG A 139 18.51 14.96 -5.18
N TYR A 140 18.88 16.15 -4.73
CA TYR A 140 18.47 17.42 -5.30
C TYR A 140 19.66 18.22 -5.79
N ASP A 141 19.65 18.57 -7.08
CA ASP A 141 20.67 19.43 -7.72
C ASP A 141 20.04 20.81 -8.03
N PRO A 142 20.37 21.85 -7.25
CA PRO A 142 19.83 23.19 -7.48
C PRO A 142 20.18 23.77 -8.84
N SER A 143 21.36 23.42 -9.41
CA SER A 143 21.82 23.91 -10.71
C SER A 143 21.01 23.35 -11.90
N GLN A 144 20.27 22.28 -11.68
CA GLN A 144 19.35 21.68 -12.65
C GLN A 144 17.90 22.11 -12.43
N CYS A 145 17.59 22.81 -11.33
CA CYS A 145 16.24 23.17 -10.97
C CYS A 145 15.74 24.38 -11.77
N ILE A 146 14.68 24.16 -12.54
CA ILE A 146 14.02 25.18 -13.37
C ILE A 146 12.92 25.96 -12.60
N LEU A 147 12.74 25.73 -11.32
CA LEU A 147 11.78 26.42 -10.45
C LEU A 147 10.31 26.29 -10.92
N CYS A 148 9.95 25.19 -11.57
CA CYS A 148 8.61 24.96 -12.12
C CYS A 148 7.52 24.74 -11.05
N GLY A 149 7.87 24.44 -9.79
CA GLY A 149 6.93 24.25 -8.69
C GLY A 149 6.24 22.89 -8.62
N ARG A 150 6.38 21.98 -9.62
CA ARG A 150 5.70 20.67 -9.62
C ARG A 150 5.95 19.85 -8.35
N CYS A 151 7.19 19.81 -7.86
CA CYS A 151 7.55 19.09 -6.66
C CYS A 151 6.91 19.69 -5.40
N VAL A 152 6.81 21.02 -5.34
CA VAL A 152 6.14 21.73 -4.25
C VAL A 152 4.64 21.40 -4.27
N GLU A 153 3.99 21.53 -5.42
CA GLU A 153 2.58 21.21 -5.59
C GLU A 153 2.27 19.75 -5.20
N ALA A 154 3.10 18.81 -5.64
CA ALA A 154 2.94 17.40 -5.28
C ALA A 154 3.10 17.14 -3.77
N CYS A 155 4.02 17.84 -3.10
CA CYS A 155 4.21 17.71 -1.66
C CYS A 155 3.14 18.42 -0.85
N GLN A 156 2.70 19.59 -1.30
CA GLN A 156 1.72 20.44 -0.62
C GLN A 156 0.28 19.93 -0.76
N ASN A 157 -0.10 19.43 -1.94
CA ASN A 157 -1.51 19.21 -2.28
C ASN A 157 -1.84 17.77 -2.68
N VAL A 158 -0.85 16.93 -3.05
CA VAL A 158 -1.08 15.50 -3.29
C VAL A 158 -0.69 14.68 -2.07
N GLU A 159 0.57 14.74 -1.61
CA GLU A 159 0.99 14.03 -0.39
C GLU A 159 0.46 14.70 0.87
N VAL A 160 0.34 16.04 0.83
CA VAL A 160 -0.04 16.87 1.98
C VAL A 160 0.91 16.66 3.16
N ASN A 161 2.19 16.42 2.88
CA ASN A 161 3.24 16.42 3.90
C ASN A 161 3.81 17.81 4.14
N GLU A 162 3.65 18.71 3.15
CA GLU A 162 3.94 20.15 3.19
C GLU A 162 5.40 20.51 3.54
N THR A 163 6.31 19.57 3.30
CA THR A 163 7.76 19.75 3.55
C THR A 163 8.40 20.72 2.56
N LEU A 164 7.93 20.73 1.29
CA LEU A 164 8.58 21.50 0.22
C LEU A 164 7.97 22.89 0.06
N SER A 165 8.86 23.88 -0.12
CA SER A 165 8.52 25.26 -0.43
C SER A 165 9.55 25.90 -1.36
N ILE A 166 9.27 27.08 -1.91
CA ILE A 166 10.22 27.93 -2.62
C ILE A 166 10.12 29.33 -2.01
N ASN A 167 11.26 29.90 -1.59
CA ASN A 167 11.34 31.31 -1.22
C ASN A 167 11.68 32.12 -2.47
N TRP A 168 10.68 32.75 -3.06
CA TRP A 168 10.83 33.58 -4.27
C TRP A 168 11.47 34.94 -4.01
N GLU A 169 11.57 35.38 -2.76
CA GLU A 169 12.22 36.63 -2.37
C GLU A 169 13.74 36.49 -2.26
N ASP A 170 14.25 35.25 -2.23
CA ASP A 170 15.69 34.99 -2.25
C ASP A 170 16.27 35.37 -3.62
N PRO A 171 17.41 36.10 -3.68
CA PRO A 171 18.09 36.40 -4.95
C PRO A 171 18.47 35.17 -5.76
N ASN A 172 18.63 34.01 -5.11
CA ASN A 172 18.92 32.72 -5.71
C ASN A 172 17.88 31.68 -5.26
N PRO A 173 16.63 31.77 -5.76
CA PRO A 173 15.56 30.87 -5.30
C PRO A 173 15.88 29.41 -5.57
N ARG A 174 15.50 28.55 -4.64
CA ARG A 174 15.60 27.09 -4.75
C ARG A 174 14.45 26.40 -4.04
N VAL A 175 14.30 25.11 -4.26
CA VAL A 175 13.37 24.29 -3.45
C VAL A 175 13.99 24.05 -2.08
N LEU A 176 13.18 24.25 -1.06
CA LEU A 176 13.55 24.14 0.35
C LEU A 176 12.77 23.01 1.00
N TRP A 177 13.44 22.25 1.87
CA TRP A 177 12.84 21.28 2.77
C TRP A 177 12.72 21.92 4.17
N ASP A 178 11.51 21.92 4.75
CA ASP A 178 11.20 22.56 6.05
C ASP A 178 11.84 23.95 6.23
N GLY A 179 11.83 24.74 5.18
CA GLY A 179 12.36 26.11 5.20
C GLY A 179 13.87 26.24 5.09
N GLY A 180 14.64 25.14 4.89
CA GLY A 180 16.08 25.19 4.67
C GLY A 180 16.91 24.05 5.24
N SER A 181 16.26 23.03 5.81
CA SER A 181 16.95 21.79 6.24
C SER A 181 17.48 21.01 5.05
N THR A 182 18.41 20.08 5.30
CA THR A 182 18.76 19.04 4.31
C THR A 182 17.61 18.06 4.13
N ILE A 183 17.58 17.34 3.01
CA ILE A 183 16.52 16.34 2.75
C ILE A 183 16.51 15.28 3.85
N GLY A 184 17.69 14.83 4.28
CA GLY A 184 17.82 13.78 5.30
C GLY A 184 17.38 14.20 6.71
N GLU A 185 17.46 15.49 7.03
CA GLU A 185 17.08 16.05 8.34
C GLU A 185 15.64 16.58 8.36
N SER A 186 14.99 16.66 7.20
CA SER A 186 13.65 17.19 7.05
C SER A 186 12.57 16.19 7.44
N SER A 187 11.33 16.69 7.49
CA SER A 187 10.12 15.89 7.68
C SER A 187 9.75 15.00 6.49
N CYS A 188 10.62 14.89 5.48
CA CYS A 188 10.37 14.15 4.26
C CYS A 188 10.10 12.67 4.51
N VAL A 189 8.91 12.21 4.12
CA VAL A 189 8.47 10.81 4.20
C VAL A 189 9.00 9.93 3.06
N SER A 190 9.85 10.47 2.18
CA SER A 190 10.44 9.76 1.03
C SER A 190 9.38 9.07 0.13
N CYS A 191 8.21 9.68 -0.05
CA CYS A 191 7.16 9.14 -0.93
C CYS A 191 7.56 9.12 -2.42
N GLY A 192 8.51 9.98 -2.82
CA GLY A 192 9.03 10.07 -4.18
C GLY A 192 8.15 10.81 -5.17
N HIS A 193 7.03 11.44 -4.75
CA HIS A 193 6.17 12.23 -5.66
C HIS A 193 6.94 13.37 -6.33
N CYS A 194 7.73 14.11 -5.55
CA CYS A 194 8.54 15.22 -6.06
C CYS A 194 9.56 14.75 -7.14
N VAL A 195 10.15 13.57 -6.96
CA VAL A 195 11.06 12.96 -7.94
C VAL A 195 10.30 12.52 -9.18
N THR A 196 9.10 11.93 -9.02
CA THR A 196 8.25 11.46 -10.12
C THR A 196 7.82 12.60 -11.05
N VAL A 197 7.43 13.74 -10.48
CA VAL A 197 6.90 14.88 -11.26
C VAL A 197 7.95 15.88 -11.72
N CYS A 198 9.23 15.70 -11.32
CA CYS A 198 10.30 16.60 -11.72
C CYS A 198 10.55 16.49 -13.25
N PRO A 199 10.41 17.60 -14.02
CA PRO A 199 10.51 17.58 -15.47
C PRO A 199 11.95 17.58 -15.99
N CYS A 200 12.93 17.54 -15.08
CA CYS A 200 14.35 17.62 -15.42
C CYS A 200 15.19 16.81 -14.42
N ASN A 201 16.49 17.02 -14.39
CA ASN A 201 17.44 16.27 -13.55
C ASN A 201 17.63 16.85 -12.14
N ALA A 202 16.83 17.81 -11.71
CA ALA A 202 17.00 18.45 -10.39
C ALA A 202 16.72 17.48 -9.23
N LEU A 203 15.66 16.70 -9.34
CA LEU A 203 15.32 15.61 -8.40
C LEU A 203 15.41 14.28 -9.15
N MET A 204 16.27 13.39 -8.71
CA MET A 204 16.54 12.15 -9.40
C MET A 204 16.91 11.02 -8.44
N GLU A 205 16.44 9.82 -8.74
CA GLU A 205 16.82 8.60 -8.00
C GLU A 205 18.33 8.33 -8.09
N LYS A 206 18.96 8.02 -6.95
CA LYS A 206 20.39 7.69 -6.89
C LYS A 206 20.77 6.44 -7.70
N THR A 207 19.81 5.53 -7.89
CA THR A 207 19.98 4.33 -8.74
C THR A 207 20.15 4.64 -10.22
N MET A 208 19.76 5.84 -10.66
CA MET A 208 19.98 6.33 -12.02
C MET A 208 21.40 6.83 -12.23
N LEU A 209 22.10 7.24 -11.16
CA LEU A 209 23.43 7.86 -11.24
C LEU A 209 24.47 6.91 -11.84
N GLY A 210 25.08 7.30 -12.92
CA GLY A 210 26.10 6.54 -13.62
C GLY A 210 25.60 5.33 -14.39
N GLN A 211 24.28 5.12 -14.51
CA GLN A 211 23.70 3.93 -15.13
C GLN A 211 22.93 4.22 -16.44
N ALA A 212 22.38 5.42 -16.57
CA ALA A 212 21.48 5.73 -17.67
C ALA A 212 22.21 6.23 -18.94
N GLY A 213 23.40 6.82 -18.82
CA GLY A 213 24.12 7.42 -19.93
C GLY A 213 25.17 6.52 -20.63
N PHE A 214 25.52 6.88 -21.84
CA PHE A 214 26.58 6.19 -22.61
C PHE A 214 27.96 6.37 -21.96
N LEU A 215 28.23 7.57 -21.43
CA LEU A 215 29.51 7.94 -20.81
C LEU A 215 29.56 7.69 -19.30
N THR A 216 28.54 7.10 -18.72
CA THR A 216 28.34 7.01 -17.27
C THR A 216 29.14 5.93 -16.56
N ASN A 217 29.83 5.04 -17.32
CA ASN A 217 30.86 4.17 -16.73
C ASN A 217 32.17 4.91 -16.44
N LEU A 218 32.24 6.21 -16.72
CA LEU A 218 33.40 7.03 -16.41
C LEU A 218 33.46 7.32 -14.89
N ARG A 219 34.67 7.51 -14.39
CA ARG A 219 34.89 7.91 -13.01
C ARG A 219 34.22 9.26 -12.76
N LYS A 220 33.68 9.46 -11.55
CA LYS A 220 32.99 10.69 -11.13
C LYS A 220 33.82 11.97 -11.43
N SER A 221 35.17 11.92 -11.26
CA SER A 221 36.06 13.01 -11.58
C SER A 221 36.11 13.32 -13.08
N THR A 222 36.06 12.30 -13.93
CA THR A 222 36.04 12.47 -15.38
C THR A 222 34.75 13.09 -15.85
N LEU A 223 33.59 12.65 -15.29
CA LEU A 223 32.27 13.27 -15.54
C LEU A 223 32.26 14.72 -15.12
N SER A 224 32.77 15.07 -13.93
CA SER A 224 32.93 16.45 -13.49
C SER A 224 33.74 17.28 -14.48
N SER A 225 34.90 16.77 -14.94
CA SER A 225 35.70 17.47 -15.90
C SER A 225 34.99 17.67 -17.24
N MET A 226 34.20 16.70 -17.71
CA MET A 226 33.40 16.84 -18.93
C MET A 226 32.27 17.86 -18.74
N ILE A 227 31.64 17.87 -17.57
CA ILE A 227 30.62 18.89 -17.23
C ILE A 227 31.29 20.28 -17.22
N ASP A 228 32.50 20.41 -16.68
CA ASP A 228 33.23 21.69 -16.65
C ASP A 228 33.61 22.15 -18.05
N VAL A 229 33.92 21.23 -18.95
CA VAL A 229 34.13 21.54 -20.36
C VAL A 229 32.86 22.06 -21.02
N VAL A 230 31.71 21.38 -20.78
CA VAL A 230 30.41 21.83 -21.30
C VAL A 230 30.01 23.18 -20.72
N LYS A 231 30.29 23.43 -19.43
CA LYS A 231 30.06 24.74 -18.78
C LYS A 231 30.94 25.85 -19.39
N GLY A 232 32.12 25.52 -19.86
CA GLY A 232 33.07 26.43 -20.52
C GLY A 232 32.73 26.75 -21.98
N VAL A 233 31.78 26.05 -22.61
CA VAL A 233 31.30 26.35 -23.96
C VAL A 233 30.45 27.62 -23.90
N GLU A 234 30.91 28.69 -24.53
CA GLU A 234 30.21 29.95 -24.53
C GLU A 234 28.83 29.84 -25.21
N PRO A 235 27.81 30.60 -24.75
CA PRO A 235 26.46 30.57 -25.30
C PRO A 235 26.42 30.87 -26.81
N GLU A 236 27.37 31.61 -27.32
CA GLU A 236 27.47 31.98 -28.73
C GLU A 236 27.86 30.82 -29.65
N THR A 237 28.43 29.72 -29.12
CA THR A 237 28.85 28.57 -29.92
C THR A 237 27.71 27.57 -30.21
N GLY A 238 26.58 27.75 -29.64
CA GLY A 238 25.36 27.00 -29.88
C GLY A 238 25.26 25.65 -29.23
N TYR A 239 24.13 25.38 -28.57
CA TYR A 239 23.82 24.07 -27.99
C TYR A 239 23.33 23.04 -29.03
N GLY A 240 23.11 23.42 -30.28
CA GLY A 240 22.60 22.53 -31.33
C GLY A 240 23.43 21.28 -31.50
N GLY A 241 24.77 21.42 -31.53
CA GLY A 241 25.71 20.27 -31.58
C GLY A 241 25.65 19.37 -30.36
N ILE A 242 25.56 19.94 -29.16
CA ILE A 242 25.45 19.18 -27.90
C ILE A 242 24.09 18.47 -27.83
N LEU A 243 23.01 19.12 -28.25
CA LEU A 243 21.68 18.52 -28.30
C LEU A 243 21.60 17.41 -29.35
N GLN A 244 22.22 17.54 -30.52
CA GLN A 244 22.28 16.48 -31.53
C GLN A 244 23.03 15.24 -31.04
N VAL A 245 24.16 15.42 -30.39
CA VAL A 245 24.91 14.31 -29.78
C VAL A 245 24.06 13.64 -28.70
N SER A 246 23.39 14.42 -27.88
CA SER A 246 22.48 13.94 -26.86
C SER A 246 21.27 13.17 -27.43
N GLU A 247 20.72 13.55 -28.57
CA GLU A 247 19.64 12.84 -29.27
C GLU A 247 20.08 11.44 -29.74
N ILE A 248 21.25 11.31 -30.33
CA ILE A 248 21.77 10.01 -30.73
C ILE A 248 21.98 9.14 -29.49
N GLU A 249 22.63 9.67 -28.50
CA GLU A 249 22.86 8.97 -27.24
C GLU A 249 21.56 8.63 -26.51
N HIS A 250 20.59 9.52 -26.48
CA HIS A 250 19.27 9.31 -25.95
C HIS A 250 18.58 8.11 -26.60
N SER A 251 18.56 8.02 -27.92
CA SER A 251 17.99 6.90 -28.65
C SER A 251 18.71 5.59 -28.30
N MET A 252 20.04 5.61 -28.21
CA MET A 252 20.83 4.45 -27.79
C MET A 252 20.56 4.04 -26.33
N ARG A 253 20.36 4.97 -25.43
CA ARG A 253 20.01 4.71 -24.01
C ARG A 253 18.63 4.12 -23.88
N GLU A 254 17.65 4.67 -24.60
CA GLU A 254 16.28 4.19 -24.57
C GLU A 254 16.19 2.71 -24.97
N HIS A 255 16.96 2.27 -25.96
CA HIS A 255 17.05 0.87 -26.37
C HIS A 255 17.66 -0.06 -25.31
N ARG A 256 18.48 0.47 -24.39
CA ARG A 256 19.14 -0.31 -23.32
C ARG A 256 18.31 -0.39 -22.04
N ILE A 257 17.33 0.47 -21.90
CA ILE A 257 16.47 0.52 -20.72
C ILE A 257 15.15 -0.17 -21.05
N ARG A 258 14.90 -1.30 -20.39
CA ARG A 258 13.60 -1.97 -20.48
C ARG A 258 12.63 -1.30 -19.49
N LYS A 259 11.45 -0.93 -19.98
CA LYS A 259 10.34 -0.38 -19.18
C LYS A 259 9.24 -1.44 -19.13
N THR A 260 8.94 -1.97 -17.95
CA THR A 260 7.96 -3.05 -17.80
C THR A 260 6.95 -2.67 -16.73
N LYS A 261 5.66 -2.72 -17.07
CA LYS A 261 4.55 -2.50 -16.15
C LYS A 261 4.48 -3.63 -15.13
N THR A 262 4.24 -3.29 -13.86
CA THR A 262 3.96 -4.26 -12.81
C THR A 262 3.03 -3.68 -11.74
N VAL A 263 2.71 -4.49 -10.74
CA VAL A 263 1.89 -4.11 -9.57
C VAL A 263 2.77 -4.20 -8.31
N CYS A 264 2.62 -3.25 -7.41
CA CYS A 264 3.34 -3.18 -6.15
C CYS A 264 3.08 -4.42 -5.28
N THR A 265 4.12 -5.01 -4.72
CA THR A 265 4.04 -6.21 -3.88
C THR A 265 3.78 -5.93 -2.40
N TYR A 266 3.55 -4.68 -1.99
CA TYR A 266 3.44 -4.32 -0.58
C TYR A 266 2.00 -4.34 -0.08
N CYS A 267 1.30 -3.22 -0.06
CA CYS A 267 -0.04 -3.17 0.53
C CYS A 267 -1.17 -3.35 -0.49
N GLY A 268 -2.39 -3.49 0.03
CA GLY A 268 -3.60 -3.75 -0.76
C GLY A 268 -4.09 -2.62 -1.66
N VAL A 269 -3.43 -1.45 -1.69
CA VAL A 269 -3.78 -0.36 -2.62
C VAL A 269 -3.68 -0.80 -4.09
N GLY A 270 -2.75 -1.73 -4.41
CA GLY A 270 -2.58 -2.19 -5.80
C GLY A 270 -1.97 -1.13 -6.72
N CYS A 271 -1.01 -0.34 -6.23
CA CYS A 271 -0.30 0.64 -7.06
C CYS A 271 0.35 -0.04 -8.26
N SER A 272 0.11 0.50 -9.46
CA SER A 272 0.74 0.06 -10.70
C SER A 272 1.72 1.11 -11.21
N PHE A 273 2.83 0.65 -11.81
CA PHE A 273 3.89 1.52 -12.31
C PHE A 273 4.78 0.77 -13.30
N ASP A 274 5.56 1.50 -14.07
CA ASP A 274 6.64 0.96 -14.88
C ASP A 274 7.91 0.85 -14.05
N VAL A 275 8.56 -0.30 -14.14
CA VAL A 275 9.90 -0.55 -13.61
C VAL A 275 10.91 -0.40 -14.75
N TRP A 276 11.85 0.51 -14.58
CA TRP A 276 12.93 0.73 -15.52
C TRP A 276 14.14 -0.08 -15.12
N THR A 277 14.57 -0.97 -15.99
CA THR A 277 15.70 -1.87 -15.73
C THR A 277 16.76 -1.79 -16.80
N LYS A 278 18.01 -2.00 -16.38
CA LYS A 278 19.16 -2.24 -17.24
C LYS A 278 19.85 -3.46 -16.66
N ASP A 279 19.94 -4.53 -17.44
CA ASP A 279 20.35 -5.84 -16.94
C ASP A 279 19.45 -6.25 -15.76
N ARG A 280 20.00 -6.59 -14.61
CA ARG A 280 19.20 -6.84 -13.38
C ARG A 280 19.04 -5.62 -12.48
N HIS A 281 19.61 -4.47 -12.85
CA HIS A 281 19.50 -3.27 -12.01
C HIS A 281 18.16 -2.55 -12.21
N ILE A 282 17.45 -2.30 -11.13
CA ILE A 282 16.26 -1.45 -11.10
C ILE A 282 16.73 0.00 -11.00
N LEU A 283 16.51 0.77 -12.07
CA LEU A 283 16.95 2.15 -12.17
C LEU A 283 15.92 3.12 -11.59
N LYS A 284 14.64 2.87 -11.86
CA LYS A 284 13.55 3.79 -11.53
C LYS A 284 12.23 3.06 -11.43
N ILE A 285 11.38 3.54 -10.51
CA ILE A 285 9.95 3.23 -10.47
C ILE A 285 9.20 4.46 -10.96
N ALA A 286 8.43 4.32 -12.04
CA ALA A 286 7.70 5.40 -12.70
C ALA A 286 6.18 5.19 -12.58
N PRO A 287 5.52 5.69 -11.51
CA PRO A 287 4.07 5.69 -11.40
C PRO A 287 3.51 6.87 -12.20
N GLU A 288 2.54 6.61 -13.07
CA GLU A 288 1.86 7.66 -13.84
C GLU A 288 0.47 7.21 -14.26
N HIS A 289 0.34 5.96 -14.67
CA HIS A 289 -0.87 5.44 -15.31
C HIS A 289 -1.62 4.41 -14.46
N GLY A 290 -1.21 4.18 -13.21
CA GLY A 290 -1.87 3.24 -12.32
C GLY A 290 -3.30 3.69 -11.97
N PRO A 291 -4.32 2.84 -12.14
CA PRO A 291 -5.73 3.22 -11.93
C PRO A 291 -6.03 3.62 -10.48
N ALA A 292 -5.40 3.01 -9.51
CA ALA A 292 -5.58 3.34 -8.09
C ALA A 292 -4.70 4.50 -7.62
N ASN A 293 -3.48 4.62 -8.16
CA ASN A 293 -2.46 5.49 -7.60
C ASN A 293 -2.09 6.72 -8.46
N GLY A 294 -2.27 6.68 -9.79
CA GLY A 294 -1.75 7.75 -10.65
C GLY A 294 -0.26 7.98 -10.39
N ILE A 295 0.15 9.23 -10.12
CA ILE A 295 1.54 9.57 -9.78
C ILE A 295 1.96 9.18 -8.36
N SER A 296 1.01 8.77 -7.52
CA SER A 296 1.27 8.55 -6.10
C SER A 296 1.95 7.21 -5.83
N THR A 297 2.90 7.22 -4.92
CA THR A 297 3.57 6.05 -4.33
C THR A 297 3.85 6.31 -2.85
N CYS A 298 4.47 5.34 -2.19
CA CYS A 298 5.05 5.53 -0.85
C CYS A 298 6.52 5.08 -0.89
N ILE A 299 7.25 5.30 0.19
CA ILE A 299 8.66 4.91 0.31
C ILE A 299 8.90 3.44 -0.10
N LYS A 300 8.01 2.52 0.29
CA LYS A 300 8.10 1.10 -0.05
C LYS A 300 7.93 0.85 -1.55
N GLY A 301 6.82 1.33 -2.11
CA GLY A 301 6.50 1.14 -3.54
C GLY A 301 7.50 1.83 -4.47
N LYS A 302 8.03 2.98 -4.07
CA LYS A 302 9.00 3.73 -4.87
C LYS A 302 10.43 3.18 -4.75
N PHE A 303 10.86 2.80 -3.55
CA PHE A 303 12.27 2.53 -3.27
C PHE A 303 12.54 1.17 -2.61
N GLY A 304 11.53 0.43 -2.20
CA GLY A 304 11.65 -0.79 -1.39
C GLY A 304 12.05 -2.07 -2.16
N TRP A 305 12.81 -1.97 -3.22
CA TRP A 305 13.07 -3.09 -4.14
C TRP A 305 14.45 -3.76 -3.97
N GLY A 306 15.23 -3.36 -2.95
CA GLY A 306 16.55 -3.93 -2.67
C GLY A 306 16.55 -5.45 -2.45
N HIS A 307 15.44 -5.98 -1.94
CA HIS A 307 15.26 -7.41 -1.69
C HIS A 307 15.39 -8.30 -2.96
N ILE A 308 15.11 -7.76 -4.15
CA ILE A 308 15.15 -8.50 -5.42
C ILE A 308 16.55 -9.03 -5.72
N ASN A 309 17.57 -8.21 -5.45
CA ASN A 309 18.98 -8.54 -5.72
C ASN A 309 19.78 -8.79 -4.43
N SER A 310 19.11 -9.07 -3.34
CA SER A 310 19.78 -9.36 -2.07
C SER A 310 20.62 -10.65 -2.17
N SER A 311 21.80 -10.65 -1.57
CA SER A 311 22.73 -11.79 -1.62
C SER A 311 22.26 -13.00 -0.83
N ASP A 312 21.31 -12.82 0.08
CA ASP A 312 20.72 -13.88 0.91
C ASP A 312 19.44 -14.50 0.30
N ARG A 313 19.14 -14.17 -0.99
CA ARG A 313 18.10 -14.85 -1.75
C ARG A 313 18.36 -16.34 -1.86
N LEU A 314 17.33 -17.15 -1.63
CA LEU A 314 17.36 -18.57 -1.98
C LEU A 314 17.56 -18.72 -3.49
N THR A 315 18.47 -19.59 -3.92
CA THR A 315 18.80 -19.81 -5.33
C THR A 315 18.79 -21.28 -5.75
N SER A 316 18.59 -22.17 -4.81
CA SER A 316 18.47 -23.62 -5.04
C SER A 316 17.59 -24.24 -3.96
N PRO A 317 16.91 -25.37 -4.25
CA PRO A 317 16.23 -26.16 -3.21
C PRO A 317 17.19 -26.58 -2.10
N LEU A 318 16.67 -26.64 -0.86
CA LEU A 318 17.40 -27.12 0.30
C LEU A 318 16.65 -28.32 0.90
N ILE A 319 17.39 -29.34 1.32
CA ILE A 319 16.85 -30.51 2.03
C ILE A 319 17.59 -30.63 3.35
N ARG A 320 16.85 -30.92 4.42
CA ARG A 320 17.42 -31.19 5.75
C ARG A 320 17.87 -32.63 5.84
N GLU A 321 19.16 -32.84 6.13
CA GLU A 321 19.76 -34.13 6.42
C GLU A 321 20.57 -34.05 7.72
N ASN A 322 20.35 -34.98 8.65
CA ASN A 322 21.02 -35.02 9.95
C ASN A 322 20.95 -33.70 10.74
N GLY A 323 19.86 -32.96 10.59
CA GLY A 323 19.63 -31.68 11.27
C GLY A 323 20.16 -30.44 10.53
N GLU A 324 20.93 -30.61 9.46
CA GLU A 324 21.51 -29.51 8.65
C GLU A 324 20.92 -29.44 7.25
N PHE A 325 20.88 -28.24 6.67
CA PHE A 325 20.43 -28.05 5.30
C PHE A 325 21.58 -28.21 4.29
N ARG A 326 21.32 -28.98 3.24
CA ARG A 326 22.15 -29.03 2.05
C ARG A 326 21.42 -28.59 0.80
N LYS A 327 22.16 -28.11 -0.18
CA LYS A 327 21.61 -27.83 -1.53
C LYS A 327 21.20 -29.13 -2.21
N ALA A 328 20.08 -29.09 -2.92
CA ALA A 328 19.53 -30.20 -3.69
C ALA A 328 19.17 -29.76 -5.11
N THR A 329 18.95 -30.72 -6.00
CA THR A 329 18.35 -30.47 -7.30
C THR A 329 16.81 -30.37 -7.18
N TRP A 330 16.15 -29.83 -8.19
CA TRP A 330 14.69 -29.79 -8.23
C TRP A 330 14.09 -31.19 -8.23
N ASP A 331 14.62 -32.10 -9.05
CA ASP A 331 14.12 -33.49 -9.15
C ASP A 331 14.23 -34.19 -7.80
N GLU A 332 15.34 -34.03 -7.09
CA GLU A 332 15.53 -34.61 -5.76
C GLU A 332 14.52 -34.06 -4.74
N ALA A 333 14.32 -32.74 -4.74
CA ALA A 333 13.39 -32.08 -3.80
C ALA A 333 11.94 -32.47 -4.08
N LEU A 334 11.51 -32.43 -5.35
CA LEU A 334 10.16 -32.78 -5.77
C LEU A 334 9.84 -34.27 -5.49
N ALA A 335 10.76 -35.16 -5.83
CA ALA A 335 10.60 -36.59 -5.54
C ALA A 335 10.50 -36.89 -4.03
N LEU A 336 11.29 -36.19 -3.21
CA LEU A 336 11.20 -36.33 -1.74
C LEU A 336 9.83 -35.84 -1.23
N ILE A 337 9.37 -34.67 -1.67
CA ILE A 337 8.07 -34.10 -1.30
C ILE A 337 6.95 -35.06 -1.68
N ALA A 338 6.91 -35.50 -2.94
CA ALA A 338 5.85 -36.39 -3.43
C ALA A 338 5.83 -37.73 -2.65
N ARG A 339 6.98 -38.32 -2.42
CA ARG A 339 7.11 -39.56 -1.62
C ARG A 339 6.59 -39.37 -0.20
N ARG A 340 7.07 -38.34 0.53
CA ARG A 340 6.70 -38.10 1.92
C ARG A 340 5.22 -37.76 2.10
N LEU A 341 4.68 -36.88 1.27
CA LEU A 341 3.24 -36.53 1.30
C LEU A 341 2.36 -37.75 1.00
N SER A 342 2.76 -38.60 0.04
CA SER A 342 2.04 -39.83 -0.30
C SER A 342 2.12 -40.88 0.84
N GLU A 343 3.27 -41.05 1.48
CA GLU A 343 3.46 -41.94 2.64
C GLU A 343 2.54 -41.52 3.80
N ILE A 344 2.57 -40.23 4.19
CA ILE A 344 1.75 -39.72 5.30
C ILE A 344 0.25 -39.82 4.93
N LYS A 345 -0.15 -39.43 3.72
CA LYS A 345 -1.53 -39.57 3.24
C LYS A 345 -2.02 -41.01 3.33
N SER A 346 -1.18 -41.99 2.94
CA SER A 346 -1.56 -43.40 2.95
C SER A 346 -1.67 -44.00 4.37
N GLN A 347 -0.86 -43.50 5.32
CA GLN A 347 -0.81 -43.97 6.69
C GLN A 347 -1.87 -43.35 7.59
N THR A 348 -2.13 -42.04 7.44
CA THR A 348 -2.93 -41.28 8.40
C THR A 348 -4.14 -40.55 7.73
N GLY A 349 -4.29 -40.66 6.42
CA GLY A 349 -5.36 -40.04 5.65
C GLY A 349 -5.05 -38.64 5.15
N PRO A 350 -5.84 -38.13 4.20
CA PRO A 350 -5.59 -36.83 3.56
C PRO A 350 -5.69 -35.64 4.54
N ASP A 351 -6.56 -35.71 5.53
CA ASP A 351 -6.76 -34.62 6.50
C ASP A 351 -5.63 -34.50 7.56
N SER A 352 -4.62 -35.35 7.49
CA SER A 352 -3.37 -35.21 8.26
C SER A 352 -2.37 -34.26 7.56
N LEU A 353 -2.71 -33.73 6.40
CA LEU A 353 -1.94 -32.76 5.65
C LEU A 353 -2.66 -31.40 5.59
N ALA A 354 -1.89 -30.32 5.63
CA ALA A 354 -2.42 -28.96 5.49
C ALA A 354 -1.55 -28.08 4.61
N PHE A 355 -2.16 -27.03 4.08
CA PHE A 355 -1.58 -26.13 3.10
C PHE A 355 -1.84 -24.68 3.49
N ILE A 356 -0.84 -23.81 3.35
CA ILE A 356 -0.96 -22.38 3.56
C ILE A 356 -0.53 -21.65 2.29
N ALA A 357 -1.45 -20.90 1.70
CA ALA A 357 -1.17 -19.94 0.63
C ALA A 357 -0.90 -18.54 1.23
N SER A 358 -0.16 -17.71 0.50
CA SER A 358 0.17 -16.36 0.94
C SER A 358 -0.53 -15.30 0.11
N SER A 359 -0.77 -14.17 0.74
CA SER A 359 -1.15 -12.95 0.01
C SER A 359 -0.02 -12.34 -0.83
N LYS A 360 1.17 -12.94 -0.84
CA LYS A 360 2.27 -12.62 -1.77
C LYS A 360 2.20 -13.43 -3.06
N CYS A 361 1.43 -14.52 -3.05
CA CYS A 361 1.13 -15.31 -4.23
C CYS A 361 0.20 -14.53 -5.18
N THR A 362 0.26 -14.88 -6.46
CA THR A 362 -0.72 -14.40 -7.45
C THR A 362 -2.08 -15.08 -7.25
N ASN A 363 -3.10 -14.58 -7.92
CA ASN A 363 -4.42 -15.21 -7.93
C ASN A 363 -4.33 -16.66 -8.42
N GLU A 364 -3.57 -16.87 -9.48
CA GLU A 364 -3.35 -18.17 -10.11
C GLU A 364 -2.63 -19.14 -9.16
N GLU A 365 -1.64 -18.67 -8.42
CA GLU A 365 -0.89 -19.46 -7.45
C GLU A 365 -1.77 -19.87 -6.26
N SER A 366 -2.60 -18.95 -5.77
CA SER A 366 -3.59 -19.23 -4.72
C SER A 366 -4.62 -20.27 -5.16
N PHE A 367 -5.09 -20.16 -6.43
CA PHE A 367 -6.00 -21.14 -7.02
C PHE A 367 -5.34 -22.51 -7.18
N LEU A 368 -4.11 -22.57 -7.68
CA LEU A 368 -3.41 -23.85 -7.84
C LEU A 368 -3.11 -24.52 -6.51
N MET A 369 -2.81 -23.74 -5.46
CA MET A 369 -2.56 -24.30 -4.13
C MET A 369 -3.81 -24.96 -3.54
N GLN A 370 -4.98 -24.31 -3.64
CA GLN A 370 -6.23 -24.94 -3.21
C GLN A 370 -6.63 -26.12 -4.10
N LYS A 371 -6.32 -26.07 -5.40
CA LYS A 371 -6.55 -27.19 -6.32
C LYS A 371 -5.64 -28.38 -5.94
N LEU A 372 -4.37 -28.17 -5.61
CA LEU A 372 -3.46 -29.19 -5.12
C LEU A 372 -4.01 -29.87 -3.85
N ALA A 373 -4.39 -29.07 -2.85
CA ALA A 373 -4.93 -29.58 -1.58
C ALA A 373 -6.18 -30.44 -1.81
N ARG A 374 -7.13 -29.94 -2.59
CA ARG A 374 -8.45 -30.56 -2.77
C ARG A 374 -8.48 -31.70 -3.79
N SER A 375 -7.90 -31.49 -4.99
CA SER A 375 -8.03 -32.47 -6.09
C SER A 375 -6.92 -33.52 -6.10
N VAL A 376 -5.74 -33.26 -5.53
CA VAL A 376 -4.60 -34.19 -5.53
C VAL A 376 -4.44 -34.85 -4.16
N ILE A 377 -4.43 -34.07 -3.11
CA ILE A 377 -4.33 -34.60 -1.75
C ILE A 377 -5.67 -35.10 -1.24
N GLY A 378 -6.76 -34.39 -1.50
CA GLY A 378 -8.12 -34.77 -1.06
C GLY A 378 -8.49 -34.20 0.31
N THR A 379 -7.99 -33.00 0.65
CA THR A 379 -8.32 -32.30 1.90
C THR A 379 -8.75 -30.86 1.65
N ASN A 380 -9.61 -30.33 2.52
CA ASN A 380 -9.96 -28.91 2.57
C ASN A 380 -9.10 -28.13 3.61
N ASN A 381 -8.06 -28.72 4.19
CA ASN A 381 -7.14 -28.08 5.11
C ASN A 381 -6.21 -27.13 4.34
N ILE A 382 -6.77 -25.99 3.93
CA ILE A 382 -6.04 -24.90 3.27
C ILE A 382 -6.55 -23.58 3.79
N ASP A 383 -5.65 -22.65 4.10
CA ASP A 383 -5.99 -21.28 4.49
C ASP A 383 -4.92 -20.31 3.99
N ASN A 384 -5.08 -19.03 4.31
CA ASN A 384 -4.16 -17.97 3.95
C ASN A 384 -4.14 -16.85 4.99
N CYS A 385 -3.25 -15.87 4.86
CA CYS A 385 -3.09 -14.80 5.84
C CYS A 385 -4.30 -13.85 5.96
N SER A 386 -5.37 -13.96 5.18
CA SER A 386 -6.60 -13.20 5.40
C SER A 386 -7.24 -13.55 6.75
N ARG A 387 -6.99 -14.75 7.25
CA ARG A 387 -7.40 -15.22 8.57
C ARG A 387 -6.90 -14.31 9.68
N TYR A 388 -5.68 -13.85 9.60
CA TYR A 388 -5.06 -12.94 10.55
C TYR A 388 -5.46 -11.47 10.37
N CYS A 389 -6.20 -11.13 9.32
CA CYS A 389 -6.33 -9.75 8.83
C CYS A 389 -7.79 -9.29 8.76
N GLN A 390 -8.46 -9.55 7.66
CA GLN A 390 -9.75 -8.95 7.30
C GLN A 390 -10.89 -9.97 7.12
N SER A 391 -10.73 -11.22 7.55
CA SER A 391 -11.84 -12.19 7.57
C SER A 391 -13.04 -11.68 8.37
N PRO A 392 -12.88 -11.01 9.53
CA PRO A 392 -14.00 -10.40 10.25
C PRO A 392 -14.73 -9.33 9.45
N ALA A 393 -14.01 -8.50 8.68
CA ALA A 393 -14.65 -7.51 7.81
C ALA A 393 -15.44 -8.17 6.68
N THR A 394 -14.88 -9.22 6.08
CA THR A 394 -15.56 -10.01 5.04
C THR A 394 -16.89 -10.57 5.58
N VAL A 395 -16.88 -11.20 6.75
CA VAL A 395 -18.09 -11.74 7.38
C VAL A 395 -19.08 -10.63 7.74
N GLY A 396 -18.62 -9.51 8.30
CA GLY A 396 -19.49 -8.39 8.66
C GLY A 396 -20.25 -7.83 7.46
N LEU A 397 -19.60 -7.74 6.31
CA LEU A 397 -20.21 -7.29 5.07
C LEU A 397 -21.08 -8.38 4.42
N PHE A 398 -20.69 -9.64 4.44
CA PHE A 398 -21.55 -10.73 3.96
C PHE A 398 -22.88 -10.78 4.71
N ARG A 399 -22.88 -10.58 6.04
CA ARG A 399 -24.10 -10.55 6.86
C ARG A 399 -25.07 -9.44 6.47
N THR A 400 -24.54 -8.31 6.02
CA THR A 400 -25.30 -7.06 5.83
C THR A 400 -25.61 -6.70 4.39
N VAL A 401 -24.63 -6.86 3.47
CA VAL A 401 -24.75 -6.42 2.08
C VAL A 401 -24.48 -7.51 1.06
N GLY A 402 -23.96 -8.67 1.49
CA GLY A 402 -23.82 -9.90 0.69
C GLY A 402 -22.52 -10.02 -0.11
N TYR A 403 -21.63 -9.02 -0.11
CA TYR A 403 -20.27 -9.13 -0.66
C TYR A 403 -19.24 -8.64 0.37
N GLY A 404 -18.11 -9.31 0.45
CA GLY A 404 -17.06 -9.05 1.45
C GLY A 404 -15.93 -8.12 1.00
N GLY A 405 -16.17 -7.21 0.06
CA GLY A 405 -15.17 -6.29 -0.48
C GLY A 405 -15.57 -4.82 -0.40
N ASP A 406 -14.66 -3.92 -0.80
CA ASP A 406 -14.92 -2.48 -0.87
C ASP A 406 -16.14 -2.17 -1.72
N SER A 407 -16.99 -1.24 -1.29
CA SER A 407 -18.22 -0.89 -2.01
C SER A 407 -17.97 -0.16 -3.32
N GLY A 408 -16.86 0.57 -3.43
CA GLY A 408 -16.49 1.38 -4.60
C GLY A 408 -14.99 1.35 -4.87
N SER A 409 -14.53 2.25 -5.71
CA SER A 409 -13.12 2.46 -6.01
C SER A 409 -12.45 3.42 -5.02
N ILE A 410 -11.12 3.38 -4.93
CA ILE A 410 -10.33 4.33 -4.12
C ILE A 410 -10.62 5.77 -4.54
N SER A 411 -10.86 6.04 -5.83
CA SER A 411 -11.25 7.36 -6.33
C SER A 411 -12.62 7.85 -5.85
N ASP A 412 -13.53 6.94 -5.48
CA ASP A 412 -14.85 7.32 -4.96
C ASP A 412 -14.75 7.98 -3.58
N ILE A 413 -13.73 7.65 -2.80
CA ILE A 413 -13.48 8.24 -1.47
C ILE A 413 -13.32 9.77 -1.57
N GLU A 414 -12.76 10.26 -2.68
CA GLU A 414 -12.58 11.71 -2.92
C GLU A 414 -13.92 12.45 -3.10
N GLN A 415 -14.99 11.73 -3.43
CA GLN A 415 -16.33 12.29 -3.64
C GLN A 415 -17.19 12.32 -2.38
N ALA A 416 -16.72 11.75 -1.28
CA ALA A 416 -17.42 11.78 0.00
C ALA A 416 -17.40 13.17 0.63
N ASP A 417 -18.49 13.57 1.27
CA ASP A 417 -18.57 14.79 2.07
C ASP A 417 -17.95 14.57 3.47
N LEU A 418 -18.04 13.32 3.94
CA LEU A 418 -17.50 12.84 5.22
C LEU A 418 -16.76 11.52 5.03
N VAL A 419 -15.54 11.44 5.52
CA VAL A 419 -14.80 10.19 5.66
C VAL A 419 -14.61 9.88 7.14
N MET A 420 -14.91 8.66 7.54
CA MET A 420 -14.57 8.14 8.86
C MET A 420 -13.46 7.09 8.70
N ILE A 421 -12.42 7.19 9.51
CA ILE A 421 -11.35 6.20 9.60
C ILE A 421 -11.37 5.60 11.00
N ILE A 422 -11.56 4.27 11.10
CA ILE A 422 -11.73 3.58 12.37
C ILE A 422 -10.68 2.47 12.50
N GLY A 423 -9.88 2.48 13.57
CA GLY A 423 -8.85 1.47 13.82
C GLY A 423 -7.86 1.29 12.66
N SER A 424 -7.44 2.41 12.06
CA SER A 424 -6.54 2.40 10.90
C SER A 424 -5.60 3.59 10.89
N ASN A 425 -4.31 3.35 11.08
CA ASN A 425 -3.30 4.31 10.73
C ASN A 425 -3.05 4.28 9.20
N THR A 426 -3.99 4.84 8.44
CA THR A 426 -4.01 4.76 6.97
C THR A 426 -2.77 5.41 6.35
N ALA A 427 -2.23 6.48 6.96
CA ALA A 427 -1.03 7.15 6.47
C ALA A 427 0.21 6.23 6.49
N GLU A 428 0.27 5.23 7.38
CA GLU A 428 1.38 4.28 7.48
C GLU A 428 1.09 2.97 6.75
N SER A 429 -0.13 2.45 6.87
CA SER A 429 -0.51 1.15 6.31
C SER A 429 -0.90 1.22 4.83
N HIS A 430 -1.60 2.28 4.40
CA HIS A 430 -2.11 2.49 3.04
C HIS A 430 -1.85 3.93 2.55
N PRO A 431 -0.58 4.36 2.43
CA PRO A 431 -0.23 5.77 2.26
C PRO A 431 -0.91 6.45 1.07
N VAL A 432 -1.10 5.74 -0.05
CA VAL A 432 -1.75 6.32 -1.24
C VAL A 432 -3.24 6.56 -1.04
N ILE A 433 -3.94 5.73 -0.26
CA ILE A 433 -5.33 6.04 0.15
C ILE A 433 -5.35 7.26 1.07
N ALA A 434 -4.40 7.32 2.01
CA ALA A 434 -4.28 8.49 2.89
C ALA A 434 -4.04 9.79 2.11
N THR A 435 -3.25 9.77 1.02
CA THR A 435 -3.06 10.96 0.17
C THR A 435 -4.39 11.46 -0.41
N ARG A 436 -5.28 10.55 -0.83
CA ARG A 436 -6.60 10.91 -1.36
C ARG A 436 -7.45 11.61 -0.30
N VAL A 437 -7.52 11.04 0.90
CA VAL A 437 -8.28 11.64 2.02
C VAL A 437 -7.66 12.97 2.44
N LYS A 438 -6.33 13.04 2.64
CA LYS A 438 -5.63 14.27 3.03
C LYS A 438 -5.84 15.40 2.01
N SER A 439 -5.71 15.09 0.73
CA SER A 439 -5.89 16.05 -0.36
C SER A 439 -7.34 16.54 -0.44
N SER A 440 -8.32 15.65 -0.39
CA SER A 440 -9.74 16.01 -0.42
C SER A 440 -10.17 16.80 0.81
N HIS A 441 -9.67 16.43 2.00
CA HIS A 441 -9.90 17.19 3.23
C HIS A 441 -9.36 18.61 3.12
N LYS A 442 -8.12 18.77 2.61
CA LYS A 442 -7.47 20.09 2.46
C LYS A 442 -8.09 20.97 1.39
N LEU A 443 -8.37 20.39 0.21
CA LEU A 443 -8.72 21.17 -0.99
C LEU A 443 -10.23 21.26 -1.24
N ASN A 444 -10.98 20.19 -0.91
CA ASN A 444 -12.39 20.08 -1.23
C ASN A 444 -13.32 20.28 -0.02
N GLY A 445 -12.74 20.47 1.19
CA GLY A 445 -13.52 20.66 2.42
C GLY A 445 -14.20 19.37 2.93
N GLN A 446 -13.77 18.20 2.44
CA GLN A 446 -14.20 16.91 2.96
C GLN A 446 -13.98 16.83 4.46
N LYS A 447 -15.00 16.43 5.21
CA LYS A 447 -14.88 16.27 6.67
C LYS A 447 -14.20 14.95 7.01
N LEU A 448 -13.44 14.93 8.10
CA LEU A 448 -12.69 13.77 8.55
C LEU A 448 -12.94 13.49 10.04
N ILE A 449 -13.42 12.29 10.34
CA ILE A 449 -13.50 11.74 11.70
C ILE A 449 -12.53 10.57 11.78
N VAL A 450 -11.71 10.51 12.82
CA VAL A 450 -10.80 9.39 13.08
C VAL A 450 -11.07 8.82 14.47
N SER A 451 -11.22 7.51 14.56
CA SER A 451 -11.28 6.76 15.84
C SER A 451 -10.08 5.82 15.91
N ASP A 452 -9.21 6.01 16.88
CA ASP A 452 -8.06 5.16 17.16
C ASP A 452 -7.60 5.36 18.61
N ILE A 453 -6.87 4.39 19.14
CA ILE A 453 -6.25 4.49 20.49
C ILE A 453 -4.86 5.15 20.44
N ARG A 454 -4.38 5.48 19.27
CA ARG A 454 -3.10 6.15 19.04
C ARG A 454 -3.27 7.40 18.20
N GLU A 455 -2.73 8.53 18.66
CA GLU A 455 -2.82 9.80 17.95
C GLU A 455 -1.78 9.86 16.80
N HIS A 456 -2.11 9.23 15.69
CA HIS A 456 -1.30 9.20 14.48
C HIS A 456 -1.61 10.37 13.51
N GLU A 457 -0.95 10.45 12.35
CA GLU A 457 -1.09 11.55 11.40
C GLU A 457 -2.54 11.85 11.01
N MET A 458 -3.32 10.83 10.69
CA MET A 458 -4.72 11.06 10.28
C MET A 458 -5.58 11.57 11.45
N ALA A 459 -5.31 11.11 12.69
CA ALA A 459 -5.97 11.58 13.89
C ALA A 459 -5.71 13.07 14.13
N ARG A 460 -4.47 13.52 13.97
CA ARG A 460 -4.08 14.92 14.11
C ARG A 460 -4.64 15.85 13.03
N ARG A 461 -5.02 15.32 11.89
CA ARG A 461 -5.64 16.06 10.78
C ARG A 461 -7.16 16.09 10.85
N ALA A 462 -7.76 15.22 11.65
CA ALA A 462 -9.21 15.05 11.72
C ALA A 462 -9.93 16.30 12.25
N ASP A 463 -11.14 16.56 11.75
CA ASP A 463 -12.06 17.53 12.36
C ASP A 463 -12.47 17.06 13.76
N ILE A 464 -12.63 15.73 13.94
CA ILE A 464 -12.89 15.10 15.24
C ILE A 464 -12.03 13.85 15.38
N PHE A 465 -11.23 13.80 16.44
CA PHE A 465 -10.52 12.60 16.87
C PHE A 465 -11.23 11.96 18.05
N LEU A 466 -11.66 10.71 17.87
CA LEU A 466 -12.21 9.88 18.92
C LEU A 466 -11.11 8.98 19.47
N HIS A 467 -10.92 9.04 20.79
CA HIS A 467 -9.95 8.18 21.49
C HIS A 467 -10.72 7.28 22.48
N PRO A 468 -11.41 6.23 21.99
CA PRO A 468 -12.14 5.31 22.85
C PRO A 468 -11.18 4.37 23.58
N LYS A 469 -11.64 3.78 24.68
CA LYS A 469 -10.94 2.65 25.31
C LYS A 469 -10.83 1.49 24.31
N PRO A 470 -9.76 0.68 24.35
CA PRO A 470 -9.60 -0.47 23.47
C PRO A 470 -10.82 -1.40 23.45
N SER A 471 -11.13 -1.98 22.29
CA SER A 471 -12.24 -2.94 22.08
C SER A 471 -13.66 -2.41 22.35
N THR A 472 -13.86 -1.10 22.32
CA THR A 472 -15.18 -0.48 22.59
C THR A 472 -15.82 0.17 21.36
N ASP A 473 -15.24 0.03 20.16
CA ASP A 473 -15.77 0.66 18.95
C ASP A 473 -17.20 0.25 18.61
N LEU A 474 -17.54 -1.02 18.78
CA LEU A 474 -18.90 -1.52 18.59
C LEU A 474 -19.93 -0.74 19.43
N VAL A 475 -19.54 -0.33 20.64
CA VAL A 475 -20.45 0.32 21.60
C VAL A 475 -20.87 1.71 21.11
N TRP A 476 -19.89 2.55 20.73
CA TRP A 476 -20.21 3.89 20.25
C TRP A 476 -20.87 3.89 18.86
N LEU A 477 -20.51 2.94 17.97
CA LEU A 477 -21.16 2.77 16.67
C LEU A 477 -22.65 2.45 16.81
N ASN A 478 -22.99 1.52 17.72
CA ASN A 478 -24.38 1.18 18.00
C ASN A 478 -25.14 2.30 18.72
N ALA A 479 -24.49 3.03 19.63
CA ALA A 479 -25.09 4.20 20.30
C ALA A 479 -25.44 5.31 19.30
N ILE A 480 -24.54 5.59 18.34
CA ILE A 480 -24.82 6.53 17.26
C ILE A 480 -25.98 6.03 16.38
N SER A 481 -25.97 4.76 15.99
CA SER A 481 -27.06 4.16 15.21
C SER A 481 -28.41 4.30 15.91
N ARG A 482 -28.45 4.03 17.21
CA ARG A 482 -29.64 4.25 18.06
C ARG A 482 -30.06 5.70 18.07
N TYR A 483 -29.15 6.63 18.36
CA TYR A 483 -29.42 8.05 18.39
C TYR A 483 -30.06 8.56 17.09
N LEU A 484 -29.50 8.14 15.95
CA LEU A 484 -30.00 8.51 14.63
C LEU A 484 -31.42 7.99 14.38
N LEU A 485 -31.73 6.76 14.83
CA LEU A 485 -33.05 6.17 14.71
C LEU A 485 -34.07 6.81 15.64
N ASP A 486 -33.73 7.10 16.91
CA ASP A 486 -34.60 7.66 17.93
C ASP A 486 -34.92 9.14 17.67
N ASN A 487 -34.01 9.89 17.08
CA ASN A 487 -34.17 11.31 16.73
C ASN A 487 -34.63 11.55 15.28
N GLU A 488 -35.09 10.51 14.59
CA GLU A 488 -35.59 10.57 13.20
C GLU A 488 -34.57 11.08 12.16
N LEU A 489 -33.27 10.98 12.44
CA LEU A 489 -32.15 11.39 11.58
C LEU A 489 -31.70 10.30 10.60
N ALA A 490 -32.20 9.08 10.76
CA ALA A 490 -31.93 7.96 9.84
C ALA A 490 -32.59 8.16 8.46
N ASN A 491 -32.03 7.55 7.43
CA ASN A 491 -32.58 7.61 6.08
C ASN A 491 -33.80 6.67 5.94
N LYS A 492 -34.98 7.13 6.36
CA LYS A 492 -36.23 6.34 6.37
C LYS A 492 -36.59 5.79 4.99
N LYS A 493 -36.39 6.56 3.91
CA LYS A 493 -36.68 6.12 2.56
C LYS A 493 -35.79 4.93 2.17
N PHE A 494 -34.50 5.03 2.38
CA PHE A 494 -33.56 3.96 2.08
C PHE A 494 -33.85 2.69 2.89
N LEU A 495 -34.11 2.85 4.20
CA LEU A 495 -34.43 1.74 5.08
C LEU A 495 -35.68 0.99 4.61
N ASN A 496 -36.75 1.69 4.24
CA ASN A 496 -37.98 1.06 3.78
C ASN A 496 -37.85 0.34 2.41
N GLU A 497 -37.11 0.95 1.49
CA GLU A 497 -36.96 0.41 0.12
C GLU A 497 -35.94 -0.73 0.05
N TRP A 498 -34.84 -0.64 0.77
CA TRP A 498 -33.64 -1.44 0.52
C TRP A 498 -33.14 -2.28 1.68
N VAL A 499 -33.74 -2.22 2.86
CA VAL A 499 -33.20 -2.86 4.05
C VAL A 499 -34.25 -3.67 4.80
N ASN A 500 -33.87 -4.88 5.20
CA ASN A 500 -34.67 -5.76 6.07
C ASN A 500 -34.10 -5.77 7.51
N GLY A 501 -34.89 -6.21 8.50
CA GLY A 501 -34.44 -6.47 9.86
C GLY A 501 -34.43 -5.24 10.78
N LEU A 502 -35.11 -4.13 10.43
CA LEU A 502 -35.07 -2.87 11.21
C LEU A 502 -35.65 -3.02 12.62
N ASP A 503 -36.75 -3.76 12.80
CA ASP A 503 -37.43 -3.88 14.11
C ASP A 503 -36.57 -4.68 15.10
N GLU A 504 -35.96 -5.78 14.64
CA GLU A 504 -35.06 -6.61 15.46
C GLU A 504 -33.80 -5.86 15.81
N PHE A 505 -33.22 -5.17 14.82
CA PHE A 505 -32.05 -4.32 15.04
C PHE A 505 -32.31 -3.22 16.04
N ARG A 506 -33.44 -2.50 15.92
CA ARG A 506 -33.85 -1.45 16.88
C ARG A 506 -33.97 -1.99 18.30
N LYS A 507 -34.52 -3.19 18.49
CA LYS A 507 -34.60 -3.84 19.80
C LYS A 507 -33.20 -4.16 20.36
N SER A 508 -32.28 -4.63 19.53
CA SER A 508 -30.91 -4.97 19.94
C SER A 508 -30.11 -3.75 20.41
N LEU A 509 -30.45 -2.56 19.91
CA LEU A 509 -29.82 -1.30 20.31
C LEU A 509 -30.23 -0.81 21.72
N GLY A 510 -31.19 -1.48 22.39
CA GLY A 510 -31.68 -1.09 23.72
C GLY A 510 -30.59 -0.77 24.76
N PRO A 511 -29.52 -1.55 24.92
CA PRO A 511 -28.43 -1.27 25.87
C PRO A 511 -27.53 -0.07 25.49
N PHE A 512 -27.50 0.35 24.23
CA PHE A 512 -26.53 1.31 23.72
C PHE A 512 -27.09 2.74 23.75
N THR A 513 -27.30 3.31 24.97
CA THR A 513 -27.59 4.75 25.10
C THR A 513 -26.30 5.57 24.98
N MET A 514 -26.40 6.88 24.74
CA MET A 514 -25.22 7.76 24.71
C MET A 514 -24.49 7.78 26.06
N GLU A 515 -25.22 7.72 27.17
CA GLU A 515 -24.66 7.69 28.53
C GLU A 515 -23.96 6.36 28.80
N ALA A 516 -24.55 5.23 28.41
CA ALA A 516 -23.92 3.92 28.54
C ALA A 516 -22.65 3.85 27.69
N ALA A 517 -22.72 4.34 26.45
CA ALA A 517 -21.56 4.40 25.57
C ALA A 517 -20.44 5.28 26.15
N ALA A 518 -20.79 6.45 26.67
CA ALA A 518 -19.80 7.33 27.30
C ALA A 518 -19.11 6.67 28.50
N SER A 519 -19.86 5.98 29.33
CA SER A 519 -19.30 5.25 30.48
C SER A 519 -18.36 4.13 30.09
N ILE A 520 -18.69 3.37 29.05
CA ILE A 520 -17.92 2.21 28.59
C ILE A 520 -16.68 2.68 27.81
N THR A 521 -16.86 3.58 26.86
CA THR A 521 -15.82 3.99 25.90
C THR A 521 -14.86 5.04 26.46
N GLY A 522 -15.27 5.78 27.49
CA GLY A 522 -14.54 6.95 27.98
C GLY A 522 -14.74 8.22 27.14
N LEU A 523 -15.52 8.16 26.05
CA LEU A 523 -15.91 9.33 25.25
C LEU A 523 -17.00 10.13 25.94
N SER A 524 -17.04 11.46 25.74
CA SER A 524 -18.14 12.26 26.32
C SER A 524 -19.46 12.11 25.52
N VAL A 525 -20.61 12.27 26.19
CA VAL A 525 -21.92 12.30 25.53
C VAL A 525 -21.95 13.42 24.49
N GLU A 526 -21.36 14.56 24.78
CA GLU A 526 -21.26 15.71 23.89
C GLU A 526 -20.49 15.35 22.58
N THR A 527 -19.33 14.70 22.70
CA THR A 527 -18.54 14.23 21.57
C THR A 527 -19.33 13.24 20.71
N LEU A 528 -19.96 12.24 21.33
CA LEU A 528 -20.78 11.24 20.63
C LEU A 528 -21.96 11.89 19.90
N THR A 529 -22.62 12.86 20.53
CA THR A 529 -23.73 13.61 19.93
C THR A 529 -23.26 14.45 18.75
N THR A 530 -22.12 15.13 18.89
CA THR A 530 -21.51 15.93 17.80
C THR A 530 -21.19 15.06 16.58
N VAL A 531 -20.59 13.89 16.80
CA VAL A 531 -20.31 12.92 15.73
C VAL A 531 -21.61 12.44 15.07
N ALA A 532 -22.63 12.08 15.85
CA ALA A 532 -23.93 11.65 15.32
C ALA A 532 -24.59 12.74 14.44
N GLN A 533 -24.51 14.01 14.87
CA GLN A 533 -25.03 15.14 14.10
C GLN A 533 -24.23 15.39 12.82
N MET A 534 -22.90 15.28 12.86
CA MET A 534 -22.06 15.42 11.67
C MET A 534 -22.37 14.30 10.65
N ILE A 535 -22.57 13.07 11.11
CA ILE A 535 -23.00 11.95 10.26
C ILE A 535 -24.36 12.20 9.64
N ALA A 536 -25.34 12.70 10.42
CA ALA A 536 -26.69 13.00 9.94
C ALA A 536 -26.70 14.11 8.86
N GLN A 537 -25.77 15.05 8.91
CA GLN A 537 -25.65 16.15 7.93
C GLN A 537 -24.93 15.74 6.65
N ALA A 538 -24.12 14.69 6.68
CA ALA A 538 -23.35 14.23 5.53
C ALA A 538 -24.28 13.60 4.49
N LYS A 539 -24.21 14.10 3.25
CA LYS A 539 -24.97 13.52 2.12
C LYS A 539 -24.31 12.24 1.60
N ARG A 540 -22.99 12.16 1.67
CA ARG A 540 -22.18 11.02 1.22
C ARG A 540 -21.11 10.73 2.26
N MET A 541 -21.12 9.54 2.79
CA MET A 541 -20.16 9.10 3.80
C MET A 541 -19.51 7.79 3.39
N CYS A 542 -18.17 7.76 3.47
CA CYS A 542 -17.35 6.54 3.41
C CYS A 542 -16.80 6.21 4.79
N ILE A 543 -16.81 4.92 5.15
CA ILE A 543 -16.13 4.44 6.36
C ILE A 543 -15.00 3.50 5.94
N LEU A 544 -13.78 3.85 6.36
CA LEU A 544 -12.56 3.09 6.15
C LEU A 544 -12.13 2.47 7.48
N TRP A 545 -11.83 1.16 7.49
CA TRP A 545 -11.30 0.53 8.70
C TRP A 545 -10.25 -0.53 8.38
N ALA A 546 -9.44 -0.88 9.39
CA ALA A 546 -8.40 -1.89 9.24
C ALA A 546 -8.35 -2.81 10.48
N MET A 547 -7.17 -3.36 10.75
CA MET A 547 -6.96 -4.36 11.78
C MET A 547 -7.24 -3.88 13.21
N GLY A 548 -7.27 -2.58 13.48
CA GLY A 548 -7.74 -2.04 14.76
C GLY A 548 -9.20 -2.32 15.07
N ILE A 549 -9.98 -2.78 14.07
CA ILE A 549 -11.36 -3.26 14.24
C ILE A 549 -11.42 -4.78 14.16
N THR A 550 -10.67 -5.38 13.24
CA THR A 550 -10.85 -6.81 12.91
C THR A 550 -10.04 -7.76 13.79
N GLN A 551 -8.94 -7.31 14.38
CA GLN A 551 -8.07 -8.14 15.22
C GLN A 551 -8.46 -8.06 16.71
N HIS A 552 -9.76 -8.21 16.99
CA HIS A 552 -10.37 -8.29 18.31
C HIS A 552 -11.23 -9.55 18.43
N SER A 553 -11.51 -9.95 19.65
CA SER A 553 -12.41 -11.09 19.95
C SER A 553 -13.85 -10.88 19.45
N GLN A 554 -14.23 -9.64 19.12
CA GLN A 554 -15.50 -9.27 18.49
C GLN A 554 -15.28 -8.52 17.14
N GLY A 555 -14.25 -8.86 16.39
CA GLY A 555 -13.91 -8.19 15.14
C GLY A 555 -15.00 -8.29 14.07
N SER A 556 -15.64 -9.45 13.94
CA SER A 556 -16.79 -9.67 13.02
C SER A 556 -18.00 -8.81 13.37
N ASP A 557 -18.32 -8.71 14.66
CA ASP A 557 -19.46 -7.92 15.14
C ASP A 557 -19.19 -6.41 15.04
N SER A 558 -17.95 -5.97 15.30
CA SER A 558 -17.52 -4.58 15.12
C SER A 558 -17.60 -4.16 13.65
N SER A 559 -17.17 -5.02 12.73
CA SER A 559 -17.31 -4.78 11.27
C SER A 559 -18.77 -4.77 10.82
N THR A 560 -19.62 -5.62 11.43
CA THR A 560 -21.08 -5.61 11.20
C THR A 560 -21.71 -4.28 11.66
N ALA A 561 -21.30 -3.76 12.84
CA ALA A 561 -21.80 -2.49 13.37
C ALA A 561 -21.46 -1.30 12.45
N ILE A 562 -20.28 -1.30 11.82
CA ILE A 562 -19.90 -0.30 10.81
C ILE A 562 -20.87 -0.34 9.62
N SER A 563 -21.14 -1.53 9.07
CA SER A 563 -22.04 -1.67 7.93
C SER A 563 -23.48 -1.33 8.31
N ASN A 564 -23.96 -1.69 9.51
CA ASN A 564 -25.26 -1.28 10.03
C ASN A 564 -25.40 0.25 10.07
N LEU A 565 -24.39 0.99 10.54
CA LEU A 565 -24.41 2.46 10.56
C LEU A 565 -24.53 3.04 9.14
N LEU A 566 -23.81 2.48 8.16
CA LEU A 566 -23.92 2.88 6.76
C LEU A 566 -25.32 2.60 6.19
N LEU A 567 -25.95 1.49 6.57
CA LEU A 567 -27.32 1.16 6.18
C LEU A 567 -28.35 2.11 6.83
N VAL A 568 -28.22 2.41 8.13
CA VAL A 568 -29.08 3.35 8.86
C VAL A 568 -29.06 4.74 8.20
N THR A 569 -27.91 5.17 7.73
CA THR A 569 -27.72 6.48 7.10
C THR A 569 -27.95 6.48 5.59
N GLY A 570 -28.14 5.30 4.97
CA GLY A 570 -28.33 5.15 3.52
C GLY A 570 -27.09 5.44 2.70
N ASN A 571 -25.90 5.19 3.26
CA ASN A 571 -24.62 5.45 2.62
C ASN A 571 -24.07 4.22 1.87
N TYR A 572 -24.83 3.74 0.90
CA TYR A 572 -24.46 2.74 -0.10
C TYR A 572 -25.02 3.13 -1.48
N ARG A 573 -24.61 2.43 -2.54
CA ARG A 573 -25.20 2.43 -3.89
C ARG A 573 -24.89 3.66 -4.76
N ARG A 574 -24.09 4.61 -4.31
CA ARG A 574 -23.74 5.82 -5.07
C ARG A 574 -22.28 6.21 -4.83
N PRO A 575 -21.62 6.91 -5.77
CA PRO A 575 -20.24 7.35 -5.59
C PRO A 575 -20.07 8.21 -4.34
N GLY A 576 -18.94 8.05 -3.67
CA GLY A 576 -18.62 8.75 -2.41
C GLY A 576 -19.33 8.18 -1.18
N THR A 577 -19.87 6.95 -1.27
CA THR A 577 -20.49 6.26 -0.13
C THR A 577 -20.01 4.82 -0.01
N GLY A 578 -20.12 4.23 1.17
CA GLY A 578 -19.95 2.80 1.39
C GLY A 578 -18.85 2.41 2.34
N ALA A 579 -18.61 1.12 2.38
CA ALA A 579 -17.71 0.40 3.25
C ALA A 579 -16.37 0.14 2.54
N TYR A 580 -15.26 0.45 3.20
CA TYR A 580 -13.91 0.27 2.66
C TYR A 580 -13.02 -0.45 3.69
N PRO A 581 -13.11 -1.79 3.79
CA PRO A 581 -12.22 -2.59 4.63
C PRO A 581 -10.83 -2.66 4.02
N LEU A 582 -9.90 -1.81 4.48
CA LEU A 582 -8.56 -1.66 3.92
C LEU A 582 -7.74 -2.94 4.05
N ARG A 583 -7.58 -3.67 2.96
CA ARG A 583 -6.83 -4.93 2.90
C ARG A 583 -5.33 -4.69 3.10
N GLY A 584 -4.71 -5.43 4.02
CA GLY A 584 -3.34 -5.20 4.45
C GLY A 584 -2.29 -5.50 3.38
N HIS A 585 -2.30 -6.70 2.82
CA HIS A 585 -1.35 -7.19 1.81
C HIS A 585 -1.84 -6.95 0.38
N ASN A 586 -0.89 -6.96 -0.56
CA ASN A 586 -1.13 -6.68 -1.98
C ASN A 586 -2.17 -7.59 -2.64
N ASN A 587 -2.23 -8.87 -2.27
CA ASN A 587 -3.16 -9.85 -2.83
C ASN A 587 -3.98 -10.61 -1.78
N VAL A 588 -4.20 -10.03 -0.58
CA VAL A 588 -5.02 -10.69 0.45
C VAL A 588 -6.48 -10.84 0.02
N GLN A 589 -6.99 -9.91 -0.79
CA GLN A 589 -8.30 -10.04 -1.41
C GLN A 589 -8.29 -11.23 -2.37
N GLY A 590 -7.33 -11.29 -3.29
CA GLY A 590 -7.24 -12.34 -4.29
C GLY A 590 -6.98 -13.73 -3.74
N ALA A 591 -6.18 -13.88 -2.68
CA ALA A 591 -5.96 -15.18 -2.05
C ALA A 591 -7.28 -15.80 -1.55
N SER A 592 -8.14 -14.99 -0.92
CA SER A 592 -9.48 -15.43 -0.49
C SER A 592 -10.42 -15.60 -1.67
N ASP A 593 -10.45 -14.67 -2.61
CA ASP A 593 -11.30 -14.70 -3.81
C ASP A 593 -11.08 -15.98 -4.65
N HIS A 594 -9.86 -16.53 -4.64
CA HIS A 594 -9.49 -17.69 -5.43
C HIS A 594 -9.45 -19.01 -4.64
N GLY A 595 -10.10 -19.02 -3.46
CA GLY A 595 -10.44 -20.23 -2.73
C GLY A 595 -9.34 -20.84 -1.86
N ALA A 596 -8.28 -20.09 -1.55
CA ALA A 596 -7.32 -20.51 -0.52
C ALA A 596 -7.92 -20.33 0.90
N MET A 597 -9.07 -20.94 1.14
CA MET A 597 -9.88 -20.89 2.37
C MET A 597 -10.43 -22.27 2.68
N PRO A 598 -10.57 -22.69 3.96
CA PRO A 598 -11.00 -24.03 4.32
C PRO A 598 -12.46 -24.33 3.99
N ASN A 599 -13.29 -23.32 3.85
CA ASN A 599 -14.73 -23.42 3.68
C ASN A 599 -15.21 -23.05 2.29
N ASP A 600 -14.38 -22.47 1.43
CA ASP A 600 -14.80 -21.95 0.13
C ASP A 600 -13.83 -22.35 -0.99
N LEU A 601 -14.41 -22.65 -2.14
CA LEU A 601 -13.76 -22.65 -3.44
C LEU A 601 -13.68 -21.22 -3.99
N ALA A 602 -13.04 -21.02 -5.15
CA ALA A 602 -12.90 -19.70 -5.77
C ALA A 602 -14.27 -18.98 -5.91
N GLY A 603 -14.31 -17.67 -5.65
CA GLY A 603 -15.53 -16.86 -5.67
C GLY A 603 -16.45 -17.06 -4.47
N TYR A 604 -15.90 -17.45 -3.33
CA TYR A 604 -16.66 -17.72 -2.09
C TYR A 604 -17.77 -18.76 -2.26
N GLN A 605 -17.52 -19.75 -3.13
CA GLN A 605 -18.43 -20.86 -3.37
C GLN A 605 -18.22 -21.93 -2.31
N SER A 606 -19.27 -22.18 -1.46
CA SER A 606 -19.12 -23.11 -0.32
C SER A 606 -18.75 -24.52 -0.76
N VAL A 607 -17.80 -25.15 -0.05
CA VAL A 607 -17.45 -26.57 -0.24
C VAL A 607 -18.60 -27.51 0.16
N ASP A 608 -19.54 -27.05 0.97
CA ASP A 608 -20.72 -27.83 1.40
C ASP A 608 -21.82 -27.86 0.31
N ASP A 609 -21.75 -26.97 -0.70
CA ASP A 609 -22.74 -26.90 -1.77
C ASP A 609 -22.52 -28.02 -2.80
N PRO A 610 -23.47 -28.95 -2.97
CA PRO A 610 -23.32 -30.10 -3.89
C PRO A 610 -23.26 -29.70 -5.36
N GLU A 611 -23.91 -28.59 -5.78
CA GLU A 611 -23.89 -28.14 -7.18
C GLU A 611 -22.53 -27.51 -7.51
N VAL A 612 -21.99 -26.75 -6.58
CA VAL A 612 -20.64 -26.17 -6.68
C VAL A 612 -19.60 -27.29 -6.78
N ARG A 613 -19.67 -28.30 -5.89
CA ARG A 613 -18.73 -29.43 -5.93
C ARG A 613 -18.85 -30.20 -7.24
N ALA A 614 -20.06 -30.58 -7.66
CA ALA A 614 -20.26 -31.32 -8.90
C ALA A 614 -19.66 -30.62 -10.11
N ARG A 615 -19.75 -29.29 -10.20
CA ARG A 615 -19.14 -28.50 -11.28
C ARG A 615 -17.59 -28.62 -11.26
N HIS A 616 -16.97 -28.51 -10.10
CA HIS A 616 -15.53 -28.64 -9.96
C HIS A 616 -15.05 -30.09 -10.13
N GLU A 617 -15.79 -31.07 -9.63
CA GLU A 617 -15.49 -32.50 -9.83
C GLU A 617 -15.54 -32.90 -11.30
N ALA A 618 -16.50 -32.38 -12.03
CA ALA A 618 -16.60 -32.62 -13.48
C ALA A 618 -15.39 -31.99 -14.24
N ALA A 619 -14.97 -30.79 -13.85
CA ALA A 619 -13.83 -30.12 -14.47
C ALA A 619 -12.49 -30.78 -14.12
N TRP A 620 -12.30 -31.17 -12.87
CA TRP A 620 -11.05 -31.77 -12.37
C TRP A 620 -10.99 -33.28 -12.46
N LYS A 621 -12.14 -33.93 -12.75
CA LYS A 621 -12.29 -35.39 -12.88
C LYS A 621 -11.86 -36.15 -11.63
N VAL A 622 -12.16 -35.62 -10.46
CA VAL A 622 -11.89 -36.20 -9.16
C VAL A 622 -13.05 -35.95 -8.20
N SER A 623 -13.19 -36.75 -7.17
CA SER A 623 -14.13 -36.48 -6.07
C SER A 623 -13.49 -35.52 -5.10
N LEU A 624 -14.25 -34.54 -4.61
CA LEU A 624 -13.77 -33.51 -3.69
C LEU A 624 -14.23 -33.78 -2.25
N PRO A 625 -13.47 -33.34 -1.23
CA PRO A 625 -13.91 -33.38 0.16
C PRO A 625 -15.22 -32.62 0.37
N THR A 626 -16.11 -33.15 1.20
CA THR A 626 -17.47 -32.62 1.41
C THR A 626 -17.61 -31.80 2.70
N THR A 627 -16.60 -31.78 3.57
CA THR A 627 -16.61 -31.08 4.85
C THR A 627 -15.61 -29.94 4.85
N LYS A 628 -15.89 -28.90 5.62
CA LYS A 628 -14.95 -27.80 5.83
C LYS A 628 -13.63 -28.31 6.40
N GLY A 629 -12.54 -27.70 5.98
CA GLY A 629 -11.21 -27.97 6.47
C GLY A 629 -10.87 -27.17 7.73
N LEU A 630 -9.63 -27.36 8.19
CA LEU A 630 -9.05 -26.59 9.31
C LEU A 630 -8.54 -25.25 8.79
N ASP A 631 -8.77 -24.19 9.59
CA ASP A 631 -8.10 -22.90 9.40
C ASP A 631 -6.73 -22.86 10.10
N ASN A 632 -5.99 -21.78 9.91
CA ASN A 632 -4.62 -21.63 10.43
C ASN A 632 -4.52 -21.90 11.92
N HIS A 633 -5.44 -21.38 12.73
CA HIS A 633 -5.45 -21.57 14.18
C HIS A 633 -5.74 -23.04 14.54
N GLN A 634 -6.75 -23.63 13.91
CA GLN A 634 -7.11 -25.04 14.11
C GLN A 634 -6.02 -26.00 13.62
N MET A 635 -5.23 -25.61 12.60
CA MET A 635 -4.08 -26.39 12.15
C MET A 635 -3.02 -26.50 13.25
N VAL A 636 -2.71 -25.41 13.96
CA VAL A 636 -1.77 -25.41 15.10
C VAL A 636 -2.28 -26.33 16.21
N GLU A 637 -3.56 -26.24 16.57
CA GLU A 637 -4.18 -27.12 17.56
C GLU A 637 -4.13 -28.59 17.12
N ALA A 638 -4.39 -28.87 15.85
CA ALA A 638 -4.35 -30.21 15.28
C ALA A 638 -2.93 -30.85 15.28
N ILE A 639 -1.89 -30.00 15.08
CA ILE A 639 -0.50 -30.47 15.22
C ILE A 639 -0.21 -30.86 16.67
N HIS A 640 -0.58 -30.01 17.63
CA HIS A 640 -0.42 -30.33 19.07
C HIS A 640 -1.16 -31.60 19.47
N ALA A 641 -2.34 -31.83 18.90
CA ALA A 641 -3.13 -33.04 19.12
C ALA A 641 -2.59 -34.29 18.37
N GLY A 642 -1.54 -34.14 17.56
CA GLY A 642 -0.95 -35.22 16.75
C GLY A 642 -1.84 -35.69 15.59
N LYS A 643 -2.85 -34.91 15.21
CA LYS A 643 -3.78 -35.20 14.10
C LYS A 643 -3.22 -34.72 12.77
N LEU A 644 -2.60 -33.55 12.76
CA LEU A 644 -1.92 -32.98 11.57
C LEU A 644 -0.43 -33.40 11.63
N LYS A 645 0.07 -33.96 10.54
CA LYS A 645 1.40 -34.56 10.42
C LYS A 645 2.33 -33.84 9.48
N SER A 646 1.75 -33.13 8.49
CA SER A 646 2.54 -32.42 7.48
C SER A 646 1.90 -31.12 7.09
N MET A 647 2.75 -30.12 6.82
CA MET A 647 2.34 -28.84 6.25
C MET A 647 3.17 -28.47 5.02
N TYR A 648 2.54 -27.76 4.10
CA TYR A 648 3.20 -27.07 2.99
C TYR A 648 2.80 -25.59 2.98
N ILE A 649 3.75 -24.71 3.23
CA ILE A 649 3.56 -23.27 3.33
C ILE A 649 4.26 -22.56 2.16
N ILE A 650 3.58 -21.60 1.51
CA ILE A 650 4.14 -20.75 0.45
C ILE A 650 4.15 -19.28 0.89
N GLY A 651 5.36 -18.67 0.92
CA GLY A 651 5.56 -17.22 1.04
C GLY A 651 4.94 -16.58 2.29
N GLU A 652 4.80 -17.35 3.39
CA GLU A 652 4.22 -16.94 4.66
C GLU A 652 5.18 -17.21 5.81
N GLU A 653 5.38 -16.21 6.66
CA GLU A 653 6.26 -16.26 7.82
C GLU A 653 5.46 -16.61 9.10
N MET A 654 4.77 -17.75 9.07
CA MET A 654 3.79 -18.12 10.09
C MET A 654 4.39 -18.19 11.51
N SER A 655 5.65 -18.61 11.66
CA SER A 655 6.30 -18.78 12.98
C SER A 655 6.42 -17.50 13.82
N ILE A 656 6.37 -16.32 13.19
CA ILE A 656 6.47 -15.03 13.91
C ILE A 656 5.31 -14.09 13.61
N VAL A 657 4.49 -14.39 12.62
CA VAL A 657 3.35 -13.55 12.21
C VAL A 657 2.07 -13.96 12.91
N ASP A 658 1.88 -15.24 13.19
CA ASP A 658 0.72 -15.74 13.92
C ASP A 658 0.76 -15.30 15.40
N SER A 659 -0.40 -15.26 16.02
CA SER A 659 -0.51 -14.97 17.45
C SER A 659 0.11 -16.10 18.28
N ASN A 660 0.59 -15.74 19.46
CA ASN A 660 1.30 -16.69 20.32
C ASN A 660 2.42 -17.45 19.58
N ALA A 661 3.33 -16.68 18.97
CA ALA A 661 4.40 -17.22 18.13
C ALA A 661 5.20 -18.37 18.78
N ASN A 662 5.36 -18.38 20.12
CA ASN A 662 6.03 -19.46 20.84
C ASN A 662 5.26 -20.78 20.73
N ASP A 663 3.94 -20.76 20.74
CA ASP A 663 3.09 -21.93 20.58
C ASP A 663 3.17 -22.50 19.17
N VAL A 664 3.15 -21.62 18.16
CA VAL A 664 3.30 -21.98 16.74
C VAL A 664 4.65 -22.65 16.47
N GLU A 665 5.75 -22.09 17.00
CA GLU A 665 7.08 -22.69 16.89
C GLU A 665 7.11 -24.11 17.51
N SER A 666 6.52 -24.25 18.68
CA SER A 666 6.45 -25.55 19.36
C SER A 666 5.56 -26.57 18.64
N ALA A 667 4.57 -26.11 17.86
CA ALA A 667 3.78 -26.96 17.00
C ALA A 667 4.60 -27.46 15.81
N PHE A 668 5.32 -26.57 15.12
CA PHE A 668 6.13 -26.94 13.95
C PHE A 668 7.21 -28.00 14.28
N GLU A 669 7.77 -27.98 15.48
CA GLU A 669 8.70 -29.02 15.95
C GLU A 669 8.10 -30.42 16.01
N LYS A 670 6.76 -30.54 16.00
CA LYS A 670 6.04 -31.84 16.10
C LYS A 670 5.62 -32.40 14.75
N LEU A 671 5.83 -31.65 13.64
CA LEU A 671 5.50 -32.14 12.31
C LEU A 671 6.42 -33.28 11.88
N ASP A 672 5.85 -34.30 11.25
CA ASP A 672 6.60 -35.45 10.70
C ASP A 672 7.27 -35.09 9.36
N PHE A 673 6.75 -34.08 8.66
CA PHE A 673 7.32 -33.52 7.39
C PHE A 673 6.80 -32.15 7.12
N PHE A 674 7.70 -31.20 6.81
CA PHE A 674 7.36 -29.81 6.61
C PHE A 674 8.05 -29.21 5.38
N VAL A 675 7.28 -28.62 4.47
CA VAL A 675 7.74 -27.96 3.25
C VAL A 675 7.47 -26.46 3.33
N VAL A 676 8.51 -25.65 3.09
CA VAL A 676 8.38 -24.18 2.99
C VAL A 676 8.91 -23.74 1.63
N GLN A 677 8.11 -22.97 0.91
CA GLN A 677 8.48 -22.33 -0.35
C GLN A 677 8.56 -20.82 -0.13
N ASP A 678 9.73 -20.24 -0.28
CA ASP A 678 9.96 -18.81 0.01
C ASP A 678 11.09 -18.27 -0.88
N ILE A 679 11.26 -16.95 -0.88
CA ILE A 679 12.36 -16.26 -1.58
C ILE A 679 13.60 -16.07 -0.71
N PHE A 680 13.45 -16.21 0.61
CA PHE A 680 14.52 -16.13 1.62
C PHE A 680 14.44 -17.30 2.58
N PHE A 681 15.55 -17.57 3.26
CA PHE A 681 15.54 -18.49 4.39
C PHE A 681 14.96 -17.77 5.61
N SER A 682 13.65 -17.86 5.77
CA SER A 682 12.87 -17.21 6.82
C SER A 682 12.93 -17.95 8.17
N HIS A 683 12.32 -17.39 9.21
CA HIS A 683 12.22 -18.08 10.52
C HIS A 683 11.45 -19.40 10.40
N THR A 684 10.35 -19.41 9.64
CA THR A 684 9.57 -20.62 9.38
C THR A 684 10.41 -21.71 8.69
N CYS A 685 11.33 -21.36 7.80
CA CYS A 685 12.26 -22.32 7.16
C CYS A 685 13.12 -23.11 8.15
N ARG A 686 13.35 -22.58 9.36
CA ARG A 686 14.15 -23.27 10.40
C ARG A 686 13.55 -24.60 10.84
N TYR A 687 12.25 -24.76 10.69
CA TYR A 687 11.49 -25.96 11.08
C TYR A 687 11.26 -26.89 9.88
N ALA A 688 11.50 -26.43 8.64
CA ALA A 688 11.22 -27.18 7.43
C ALA A 688 12.20 -28.37 7.21
N ASP A 689 11.73 -29.41 6.54
CA ASP A 689 12.55 -30.49 5.98
C ASP A 689 13.00 -30.18 4.56
N VAL A 690 12.17 -29.45 3.80
CA VAL A 690 12.46 -29.02 2.44
C VAL A 690 12.15 -27.54 2.29
N VAL A 691 13.10 -26.78 1.75
CA VAL A 691 12.90 -25.36 1.40
C VAL A 691 13.06 -25.19 -0.11
N LEU A 692 12.02 -24.63 -0.75
CA LEU A 692 11.97 -24.41 -2.19
C LEU A 692 12.16 -22.94 -2.53
N PRO A 693 13.04 -22.58 -3.50
CA PRO A 693 13.31 -21.21 -3.91
C PRO A 693 12.24 -20.69 -4.87
N GLY A 694 11.29 -19.92 -4.37
CA GLY A 694 10.28 -19.22 -5.18
C GLY A 694 10.79 -17.95 -5.87
N ALA A 695 10.06 -17.45 -6.86
CA ALA A 695 10.33 -16.20 -7.55
C ALA A 695 9.47 -15.05 -6.97
N PRO A 696 10.08 -13.87 -6.64
CA PRO A 696 9.33 -12.70 -6.23
C PRO A 696 8.51 -12.11 -7.39
N SER A 697 7.60 -11.19 -7.07
CA SER A 697 6.65 -10.61 -8.04
C SER A 697 7.27 -9.98 -9.27
N LEU A 698 8.51 -9.46 -9.20
CA LEU A 698 9.21 -8.91 -10.38
C LEU A 698 9.84 -9.99 -11.29
N GLU A 699 9.90 -11.22 -10.83
CA GLU A 699 10.50 -12.35 -11.56
C GLU A 699 9.45 -13.35 -12.09
N LYS A 700 8.15 -12.99 -12.05
CA LYS A 700 7.06 -13.82 -12.52
C LYS A 700 5.92 -13.01 -13.11
N GLU A 701 5.03 -13.67 -13.84
CA GLU A 701 3.76 -13.14 -14.31
C GLU A 701 2.60 -13.68 -13.49
N GLY A 702 1.46 -12.97 -13.54
CA GLY A 702 0.23 -13.34 -12.89
C GLY A 702 -0.73 -12.17 -12.72
N THR A 703 -1.69 -12.34 -11.81
CA THR A 703 -2.61 -11.26 -11.44
C THR A 703 -2.67 -11.07 -9.93
N PHE A 704 -2.94 -9.82 -9.51
CA PHE A 704 -3.29 -9.49 -8.13
C PHE A 704 -4.67 -8.84 -8.07
N THR A 705 -5.38 -9.04 -6.97
CA THR A 705 -6.63 -8.34 -6.66
C THR A 705 -6.42 -7.39 -5.50
N SER A 706 -6.56 -6.08 -5.75
CA SER A 706 -6.37 -5.01 -4.75
C SER A 706 -7.55 -4.92 -3.78
N THR A 707 -7.42 -4.05 -2.74
CA THR A 707 -8.49 -3.81 -1.76
C THR A 707 -9.81 -3.36 -2.40
N GLU A 708 -9.73 -2.57 -3.49
CA GLU A 708 -10.91 -2.12 -4.24
C GLU A 708 -11.47 -3.18 -5.23
N ARG A 709 -11.21 -4.46 -4.99
CA ARG A 709 -11.69 -5.59 -5.83
C ARG A 709 -11.13 -5.59 -7.25
N ARG A 710 -10.06 -4.85 -7.50
CA ARG A 710 -9.49 -4.64 -8.82
C ARG A 710 -8.48 -5.72 -9.15
N VAL A 711 -8.79 -6.53 -10.18
CA VAL A 711 -7.88 -7.51 -10.77
C VAL A 711 -6.93 -6.79 -11.73
N GLN A 712 -5.63 -6.95 -11.50
CA GLN A 712 -4.56 -6.26 -12.22
C GLN A 712 -3.49 -7.25 -12.63
N ARG A 713 -3.05 -7.17 -13.90
CA ARG A 713 -1.97 -8.01 -14.40
C ARG A 713 -0.60 -7.43 -14.00
N LEU A 714 0.28 -8.26 -13.48
CA LEU A 714 1.70 -7.99 -13.37
C LEU A 714 2.46 -8.71 -14.49
N TYR A 715 3.55 -8.09 -14.95
CA TYR A 715 4.42 -8.64 -15.99
C TYR A 715 5.77 -8.96 -15.38
N GLN A 716 6.42 -9.99 -15.89
CA GLN A 716 7.78 -10.32 -15.51
C GLN A 716 8.74 -9.19 -15.92
N VAL A 717 9.41 -8.61 -14.94
CA VAL A 717 10.37 -7.51 -15.10
C VAL A 717 11.78 -8.06 -15.30
N LEU A 718 12.15 -9.07 -14.50
CA LEU A 718 13.46 -9.70 -14.44
C LEU A 718 13.35 -11.21 -14.61
N GLU A 719 14.38 -11.85 -15.12
CA GLU A 719 14.47 -13.31 -15.12
C GLU A 719 14.64 -13.82 -13.68
N PRO A 720 14.11 -14.99 -13.33
CA PRO A 720 14.33 -15.61 -12.02
C PRO A 720 15.82 -15.77 -11.70
N LEU A 721 16.19 -15.60 -10.43
CA LEU A 721 17.57 -15.66 -9.98
C LEU A 721 18.01 -17.12 -9.75
N GLY A 722 19.14 -17.55 -10.34
CA GLY A 722 19.66 -18.90 -10.13
C GLY A 722 18.71 -19.99 -10.62
N CYS A 723 18.32 -20.93 -9.74
CA CYS A 723 17.38 -21.98 -10.05
C CYS A 723 15.94 -21.68 -9.54
N CYS A 724 15.63 -20.44 -9.15
CA CYS A 724 14.29 -20.05 -8.73
C CYS A 724 13.28 -20.30 -9.86
N ARG A 725 12.05 -20.66 -9.47
CA ARG A 725 10.93 -20.85 -10.39
C ARG A 725 9.74 -19.99 -9.95
N PRO A 726 8.86 -19.53 -10.86
CA PRO A 726 7.56 -18.98 -10.49
C PRO A 726 6.78 -19.99 -9.63
N ASP A 727 6.11 -19.50 -8.61
CA ASP A 727 5.44 -20.36 -7.62
C ASP A 727 4.38 -21.24 -8.27
N TRP A 728 3.62 -20.73 -9.27
CA TRP A 728 2.65 -21.53 -10.02
C TRP A 728 3.29 -22.76 -10.70
N ALA A 729 4.51 -22.62 -11.21
CA ALA A 729 5.21 -23.73 -11.85
C ALA A 729 5.68 -24.77 -10.83
N ILE A 730 6.13 -24.32 -9.64
CA ILE A 730 6.53 -25.22 -8.55
C ILE A 730 5.31 -26.02 -8.07
N ILE A 731 4.15 -25.38 -7.84
CA ILE A 731 2.91 -26.05 -7.42
C ILE A 731 2.48 -27.08 -8.47
N ARG A 732 2.53 -26.73 -9.76
CA ARG A 732 2.24 -27.66 -10.87
C ARG A 732 3.18 -28.87 -10.83
N ASP A 733 4.48 -28.62 -10.66
CA ASP A 733 5.48 -29.67 -10.68
C ASP A 733 5.31 -30.62 -9.47
N VAL A 734 5.02 -30.09 -8.28
CA VAL A 734 4.66 -30.91 -7.09
C VAL A 734 3.40 -31.74 -7.34
N ALA A 735 2.36 -31.13 -7.95
CA ALA A 735 1.14 -31.84 -8.29
C ALA A 735 1.39 -32.98 -9.29
N ASN A 736 2.25 -32.74 -10.28
CA ASN A 736 2.58 -33.74 -11.30
C ASN A 736 3.42 -34.89 -10.73
N GLU A 737 4.36 -34.65 -9.83
CA GLU A 737 5.08 -35.71 -9.11
C GLU A 737 4.12 -36.55 -8.25
N LEU A 738 3.02 -35.98 -7.78
CA LEU A 738 1.93 -36.67 -7.10
C LEU A 738 0.93 -37.34 -8.06
N GLY A 739 1.14 -37.28 -9.39
CA GLY A 739 0.34 -37.96 -10.44
C GLY A 739 -0.82 -37.15 -11.00
N ALA A 740 -0.85 -35.82 -10.82
CA ALA A 740 -1.98 -34.98 -11.27
C ALA A 740 -2.06 -34.77 -12.79
N ASN A 741 -0.94 -34.82 -13.50
CA ASN A 741 -0.83 -34.56 -14.94
C ASN A 741 -1.38 -33.19 -15.38
N TRP A 742 -1.02 -32.12 -14.67
CA TRP A 742 -1.36 -30.75 -15.05
C TRP A 742 -0.39 -30.24 -16.14
N ASP A 743 -0.92 -29.71 -17.23
CA ASP A 743 -0.14 -29.27 -18.40
C ASP A 743 -0.10 -27.74 -18.60
N TYR A 744 -0.33 -26.96 -17.54
CA TYR A 744 -0.23 -25.51 -17.61
C TYR A 744 1.17 -25.08 -18.04
N GLN A 745 1.23 -24.28 -19.12
CA GLN A 745 2.46 -23.71 -19.68
C GLN A 745 2.59 -22.22 -19.31
N HIS A 746 1.49 -21.56 -18.94
CA HIS A 746 1.45 -20.15 -18.64
C HIS A 746 0.32 -19.86 -17.62
N PRO A 747 0.48 -18.90 -16.69
CA PRO A 747 -0.52 -18.60 -15.67
C PRO A 747 -1.87 -18.11 -16.26
N SER A 748 -1.90 -17.59 -17.50
CA SER A 748 -3.17 -17.24 -18.16
C SER A 748 -4.12 -18.43 -18.31
N GLN A 749 -3.59 -19.65 -18.51
CA GLN A 749 -4.41 -20.86 -18.62
C GLN A 749 -5.09 -21.21 -17.28
N VAL A 750 -4.43 -20.88 -16.18
CA VAL A 750 -5.01 -21.00 -14.84
C VAL A 750 -6.13 -19.99 -14.65
N MET A 751 -5.93 -18.73 -15.08
CA MET A 751 -6.97 -17.70 -15.03
C MET A 751 -8.19 -18.06 -15.91
N ASP A 752 -7.97 -18.65 -17.09
CA ASP A 752 -9.07 -19.11 -17.96
C ASP A 752 -9.87 -20.23 -17.28
N GLU A 753 -9.21 -21.13 -16.54
CA GLU A 753 -9.90 -22.15 -15.72
C GLU A 753 -10.69 -21.50 -14.57
N ILE A 754 -10.10 -20.55 -13.84
CA ILE A 754 -10.80 -19.80 -12.79
C ILE A 754 -12.07 -19.16 -13.36
N ALA A 755 -11.96 -18.47 -14.49
CA ALA A 755 -13.09 -17.82 -15.14
C ALA A 755 -14.21 -18.80 -15.53
N SER A 756 -13.85 -20.01 -15.94
CA SER A 756 -14.80 -21.05 -16.33
C SER A 756 -15.58 -21.65 -15.15
N LEU A 757 -14.98 -21.67 -13.96
CA LEU A 757 -15.54 -22.30 -12.76
C LEU A 757 -16.19 -21.31 -11.80
N THR A 758 -15.92 -20.02 -11.97
CA THR A 758 -16.23 -18.99 -10.98
C THR A 758 -17.06 -17.87 -11.61
N PRO A 759 -18.39 -17.83 -11.42
CA PRO A 759 -19.25 -16.80 -12.00
C PRO A 759 -18.79 -15.36 -11.74
N MET A 760 -18.23 -15.11 -10.56
CA MET A 760 -17.72 -13.78 -10.15
C MET A 760 -16.57 -13.27 -11.04
N PHE A 761 -15.83 -14.18 -11.69
CA PHE A 761 -14.68 -13.89 -12.56
C PHE A 761 -14.88 -14.31 -14.01
N ALA A 762 -16.10 -14.62 -14.43
CA ALA A 762 -16.40 -15.20 -15.74
C ALA A 762 -15.86 -14.40 -16.94
N GLY A 763 -15.69 -13.08 -16.79
CA GLY A 763 -15.16 -12.21 -17.83
C GLY A 763 -13.68 -11.85 -17.68
N VAL A 764 -12.98 -12.36 -16.68
CA VAL A 764 -11.57 -12.02 -16.44
C VAL A 764 -10.67 -12.88 -17.32
N ASN A 765 -9.81 -12.25 -18.10
CA ASN A 765 -8.74 -12.90 -18.86
C ASN A 765 -7.57 -11.93 -19.08
N TYR A 766 -6.39 -12.47 -19.43
CA TYR A 766 -5.17 -11.67 -19.59
C TYR A 766 -5.28 -10.63 -20.71
N GLN A 767 -6.01 -10.88 -21.79
CA GLN A 767 -6.19 -9.92 -22.88
C GLN A 767 -6.95 -8.67 -22.41
N ARG A 768 -7.99 -8.84 -21.60
CA ARG A 768 -8.75 -7.71 -21.02
C ARG A 768 -7.96 -6.93 -19.97
N LEU A 769 -6.91 -7.55 -19.40
CA LEU A 769 -6.04 -6.94 -18.39
C LEU A 769 -4.72 -6.41 -18.98
N GLU A 770 -4.61 -6.29 -20.30
CA GLU A 770 -3.36 -5.88 -20.94
C GLU A 770 -2.98 -4.43 -20.61
N GLY A 771 -1.68 -4.20 -20.40
CA GLY A 771 -1.14 -2.89 -20.02
C GLY A 771 -1.65 -2.44 -18.65
N TYR A 772 -2.22 -1.25 -18.57
CA TYR A 772 -2.81 -0.69 -17.35
C TYR A 772 -4.33 -0.95 -17.21
N LYS A 773 -4.93 -1.71 -18.13
CA LYS A 773 -6.33 -2.14 -18.01
C LYS A 773 -6.50 -3.02 -16.77
N SER A 774 -7.66 -2.95 -16.16
CA SER A 774 -8.02 -3.68 -14.95
C SER A 774 -9.52 -3.85 -14.86
N LEU A 775 -9.99 -4.82 -14.08
CA LEU A 775 -11.41 -5.12 -13.91
C LEU A 775 -11.73 -5.24 -12.42
N GLN A 776 -12.87 -4.71 -11.98
CA GLN A 776 -13.33 -4.82 -10.59
C GLN A 776 -14.49 -5.83 -10.52
N TRP A 777 -14.25 -6.92 -9.79
CA TRP A 777 -15.27 -7.96 -9.67
C TRP A 777 -16.55 -7.48 -8.94
N PRO A 778 -17.74 -8.04 -9.25
CA PRO A 778 -18.04 -9.12 -10.21
C PRO A 778 -17.79 -8.70 -11.65
N VAL A 779 -17.26 -9.61 -12.48
CA VAL A 779 -17.01 -9.38 -13.91
C VAL A 779 -17.83 -10.37 -14.72
N ALA A 780 -18.83 -9.87 -15.43
CA ALA A 780 -19.69 -10.69 -16.27
C ALA A 780 -18.90 -11.29 -17.47
N ALA A 781 -19.43 -12.35 -18.08
CA ALA A 781 -18.77 -13.05 -19.18
C ALA A 781 -18.45 -12.15 -20.40
N ASP A 782 -19.23 -11.10 -20.63
CA ASP A 782 -18.98 -10.10 -21.67
C ASP A 782 -17.80 -9.14 -21.33
N GLY A 783 -17.31 -9.20 -20.07
CA GLY A 783 -16.23 -8.36 -19.56
C GLY A 783 -16.69 -7.06 -18.90
N SER A 784 -17.98 -6.84 -18.74
CA SER A 784 -18.49 -5.75 -17.93
C SER A 784 -18.20 -6.00 -16.46
N ASP A 785 -17.62 -5.00 -15.78
CA ASP A 785 -17.26 -5.03 -14.38
C ASP A 785 -18.15 -4.08 -13.53
N GLU A 786 -18.07 -4.21 -12.21
CA GLU A 786 -18.83 -3.39 -11.28
C GLU A 786 -17.90 -2.57 -10.35
N PRO A 787 -17.35 -1.44 -10.80
CA PRO A 787 -16.53 -0.57 -9.97
C PRO A 787 -17.24 -0.10 -8.70
N LEU A 788 -18.54 0.17 -8.79
CA LEU A 788 -19.41 0.52 -7.67
C LEU A 788 -20.46 -0.56 -7.48
N LEU A 789 -20.40 -1.25 -6.33
CA LEU A 789 -21.34 -2.30 -5.96
C LEU A 789 -22.72 -1.76 -5.60
N TYR A 790 -23.71 -2.63 -5.67
CA TYR A 790 -25.09 -2.44 -5.19
C TYR A 790 -25.89 -1.38 -5.94
N THR A 791 -25.43 -0.88 -7.08
CA THR A 791 -26.18 0.13 -7.87
C THR A 791 -27.56 -0.35 -8.28
N LYS A 792 -27.71 -1.65 -8.55
CA LYS A 792 -29.00 -2.29 -8.88
C LYS A 792 -29.66 -2.92 -7.66
N ASN A 793 -29.04 -3.90 -7.06
CA ASN A 793 -29.51 -4.68 -5.91
C ASN A 793 -28.36 -4.98 -4.96
N PHE A 794 -28.65 -5.22 -3.68
CA PHE A 794 -27.71 -5.89 -2.77
C PHE A 794 -27.57 -7.37 -3.14
N ALA A 795 -26.49 -8.00 -2.71
CA ALA A 795 -26.14 -9.36 -3.14
C ALA A 795 -26.86 -10.46 -2.34
N PHE A 796 -28.16 -10.30 -2.15
CA PHE A 796 -29.09 -11.30 -1.59
C PHE A 796 -30.17 -11.64 -2.62
N SER A 797 -30.82 -12.79 -2.46
CA SER A 797 -31.85 -13.28 -3.37
C SER A 797 -33.04 -12.35 -3.55
N ASP A 798 -33.40 -11.59 -2.48
CA ASP A 798 -34.45 -10.57 -2.47
C ASP A 798 -33.96 -9.17 -2.88
N GLY A 799 -32.67 -9.01 -3.16
CA GLY A 799 -32.06 -7.76 -3.58
C GLY A 799 -31.90 -6.71 -2.49
N LYS A 800 -32.21 -7.02 -1.22
CA LYS A 800 -32.19 -6.09 -0.10
C LYS A 800 -31.05 -6.38 0.89
N ALA A 801 -30.49 -5.33 1.46
CA ALA A 801 -29.55 -5.42 2.57
C ALA A 801 -30.24 -5.84 3.88
N ARG A 802 -29.46 -6.21 4.86
CA ARG A 802 -29.94 -6.68 6.17
C ARG A 802 -29.25 -5.93 7.29
N LEU A 803 -30.03 -5.34 8.19
CA LEU A 803 -29.53 -4.92 9.50
C LEU A 803 -29.36 -6.17 10.37
N TYR A 804 -28.17 -6.34 10.92
CA TYR A 804 -27.81 -7.53 11.68
C TYR A 804 -27.53 -7.16 13.14
N PRO A 805 -28.33 -7.66 14.11
CA PRO A 805 -28.13 -7.41 15.53
C PRO A 805 -26.79 -7.95 16.03
N VAL A 806 -26.06 -7.13 16.80
CA VAL A 806 -24.80 -7.52 17.46
C VAL A 806 -24.80 -7.05 18.91
N SER A 807 -24.11 -7.79 19.76
CA SER A 807 -23.99 -7.50 21.19
C SER A 807 -22.53 -7.29 21.57
N TRP A 808 -22.28 -6.41 22.54
CA TRP A 808 -20.93 -6.23 23.09
C TRP A 808 -20.74 -7.04 24.36
N ILE A 809 -19.64 -7.80 24.44
CA ILE A 809 -19.29 -8.65 25.60
C ILE A 809 -17.98 -8.20 26.28
N GLY A 810 -17.26 -7.24 25.69
CA GLY A 810 -15.98 -6.74 26.16
C GLY A 810 -14.79 -7.54 25.69
N PRO A 811 -13.56 -7.00 25.88
CA PRO A 811 -12.32 -7.67 25.49
C PRO A 811 -12.04 -8.90 26.38
N VAL A 812 -11.42 -9.91 25.77
CA VAL A 812 -11.08 -11.17 26.45
C VAL A 812 -9.79 -11.08 27.27
N ASP A 813 -8.85 -10.22 26.93
CA ASP A 813 -7.66 -9.90 27.71
C ASP A 813 -7.66 -8.41 28.06
N GLN A 814 -7.58 -8.12 29.34
CA GLN A 814 -7.60 -6.76 29.89
C GLN A 814 -6.46 -6.61 30.89
N PRO A 815 -5.89 -5.40 31.01
CA PRO A 815 -4.93 -5.10 32.06
C PRO A 815 -5.45 -5.46 33.46
N ASP A 816 -4.59 -6.04 34.26
CA ASP A 816 -4.85 -6.41 35.66
C ASP A 816 -3.71 -5.96 36.58
N ALA A 817 -3.69 -6.40 37.83
CA ALA A 817 -2.68 -6.00 38.81
C ALA A 817 -1.27 -6.52 38.47
N GLU A 818 -1.13 -7.58 37.68
CA GLU A 818 0.17 -8.14 37.29
C GLU A 818 0.62 -7.67 35.92
N TYR A 819 -0.31 -7.57 34.97
CA TYR A 819 -0.08 -7.11 33.59
C TYR A 819 -0.85 -5.82 33.36
N ASP A 820 -0.32 -4.73 33.89
CA ASP A 820 -1.03 -3.47 34.13
C ASP A 820 -1.10 -2.53 32.90
N LEU A 821 -0.51 -2.92 31.75
CA LEU A 821 -0.44 -2.14 30.55
C LEU A 821 -1.12 -2.86 29.38
N HIS A 822 -1.83 -2.08 28.55
CA HIS A 822 -2.36 -2.58 27.27
C HIS A 822 -1.33 -2.38 26.15
N LEU A 823 -1.06 -3.44 25.40
CA LEU A 823 -0.15 -3.43 24.25
C LEU A 823 -0.92 -3.46 22.94
N ASN A 824 -0.86 -2.37 22.21
CA ASN A 824 -1.29 -2.31 20.81
C ASN A 824 -0.08 -2.56 19.89
N ASN A 825 -0.28 -3.28 18.80
CA ASN A 825 0.71 -3.50 17.77
C ASN A 825 0.25 -2.95 16.41
N GLY A 826 1.16 -2.73 15.48
CA GLY A 826 0.77 -2.23 14.17
C GLY A 826 1.94 -2.01 13.23
N ARG A 827 1.74 -1.16 12.22
CA ARG A 827 2.68 -0.93 11.13
C ARG A 827 3.45 0.37 11.27
N LEU A 828 4.57 0.44 10.53
CA LEU A 828 5.31 1.67 10.24
C LEU A 828 5.23 2.00 8.75
N LEU A 829 5.52 3.25 8.41
CA LEU A 829 5.57 3.67 7.01
C LEU A 829 6.69 2.96 6.25
N GLU A 830 7.88 2.96 6.82
CA GLU A 830 9.12 2.53 6.18
C GLU A 830 9.14 1.03 5.94
N HIS A 831 8.71 0.25 6.94
CA HIS A 831 8.72 -1.20 6.86
C HIS A 831 7.36 -1.77 6.45
N PHE A 832 7.40 -2.94 5.85
CA PHE A 832 6.21 -3.69 5.51
C PHE A 832 6.16 -4.97 6.34
N HIS A 833 5.08 -5.10 7.14
CA HIS A 833 4.81 -6.25 8.00
C HIS A 833 6.03 -6.55 8.91
N GLU A 834 6.47 -7.80 9.00
CA GLU A 834 7.65 -8.26 9.77
C GLU A 834 8.99 -7.73 9.26
N GLY A 835 9.00 -7.09 8.11
CA GLY A 835 10.18 -6.40 7.57
C GLY A 835 11.08 -7.26 6.68
N ASN A 836 10.81 -8.53 6.45
CA ASN A 836 11.66 -9.44 5.65
C ASN A 836 12.08 -8.87 4.30
N LEU A 837 11.19 -8.18 3.59
CA LEU A 837 11.54 -7.53 2.32
C LEU A 837 12.24 -6.19 2.51
N THR A 838 11.77 -5.38 3.44
CA THR A 838 12.16 -3.97 3.54
C THR A 838 13.48 -3.76 4.26
N TYR A 839 13.87 -4.59 5.22
CA TYR A 839 15.21 -4.55 5.83
C TYR A 839 16.33 -4.84 4.83
N ARG A 840 16.03 -5.52 3.70
CA ARG A 840 16.96 -5.78 2.60
C ARG A 840 17.12 -4.60 1.64
N THR A 841 16.43 -3.49 1.90
CA THR A 841 16.65 -2.21 1.22
C THR A 841 17.43 -1.28 2.14
N GLU A 842 18.70 -1.05 1.83
CA GLU A 842 19.63 -0.31 2.67
C GLU A 842 19.11 1.06 3.10
N GLY A 843 18.54 1.85 2.19
CA GLY A 843 18.01 3.18 2.52
C GLY A 843 16.80 3.14 3.47
N ILE A 844 15.96 2.10 3.41
CA ILE A 844 14.87 1.90 4.38
C ILE A 844 15.44 1.53 5.74
N ARG A 845 16.39 0.61 5.76
CA ARG A 845 17.08 0.19 7.00
C ARG A 845 17.80 1.37 7.68
N GLN A 846 18.41 2.27 6.91
CA GLN A 846 19.02 3.49 7.45
C GLN A 846 17.99 4.42 8.10
N LYS A 847 16.78 4.54 7.54
CA LYS A 847 15.73 5.41 8.10
C LYS A 847 15.12 4.82 9.37
N THR A 848 14.88 3.51 9.40
CA THR A 848 14.26 2.83 10.54
C THR A 848 14.94 1.47 10.77
N PRO A 849 16.09 1.47 11.45
CA PRO A 849 16.92 0.28 11.56
C PRO A 849 16.38 -0.80 12.51
N ASN A 850 15.49 -0.47 13.46
CA ASN A 850 14.98 -1.42 14.46
C ASN A 850 13.54 -1.12 14.91
N VAL A 851 12.96 -2.10 15.62
CA VAL A 851 11.69 -1.96 16.33
C VAL A 851 11.89 -1.26 17.68
N PHE A 852 10.82 -0.65 18.18
CA PHE A 852 10.76 0.06 19.45
C PHE A 852 9.39 -0.11 20.10
N VAL A 853 9.22 0.29 21.35
CA VAL A 853 7.90 0.44 21.99
C VAL A 853 7.67 1.92 22.33
N GLU A 854 6.53 2.47 21.92
CA GLU A 854 6.06 3.79 22.32
C GLU A 854 5.48 3.73 23.73
N VAL A 855 5.85 4.70 24.57
CA VAL A 855 5.45 4.83 25.96
C VAL A 855 4.95 6.25 26.17
N SER A 856 3.84 6.44 26.88
CA SER A 856 3.32 7.77 27.19
C SER A 856 4.26 8.55 28.12
N PRO A 857 4.26 9.89 28.04
CA PRO A 857 5.05 10.73 28.97
C PRO A 857 4.74 10.46 30.43
N GLU A 858 3.47 10.27 30.77
CA GLU A 858 2.99 10.00 32.13
C GLU A 858 3.54 8.66 32.67
N LEU A 859 3.44 7.60 31.88
CA LEU A 859 3.97 6.28 32.24
C LEU A 859 5.49 6.30 32.29
N ALA A 860 6.15 7.05 31.40
CA ALA A 860 7.60 7.20 31.38
C ALA A 860 8.12 7.89 32.64
N GLU A 861 7.45 8.94 33.13
CA GLU A 861 7.78 9.62 34.38
C GLU A 861 7.58 8.68 35.59
N ASP A 862 6.43 8.01 35.67
CA ASP A 862 6.11 7.06 36.75
C ASP A 862 7.12 5.91 36.87
N ARG A 863 7.62 5.37 35.73
CA ARG A 863 8.53 4.24 35.67
C ARG A 863 9.99 4.60 35.50
N GLY A 864 10.35 5.91 35.45
CA GLY A 864 11.71 6.38 35.24
C GLY A 864 12.30 6.00 33.87
N ILE A 865 11.46 6.01 32.80
CA ILE A 865 11.84 5.64 31.45
C ILE A 865 12.22 6.90 30.66
N GLN A 866 13.30 6.83 29.92
CA GLN A 866 13.67 7.83 28.93
C GLN A 866 13.68 7.20 27.53
N SER A 867 13.55 8.01 26.48
CA SER A 867 13.72 7.51 25.12
C SER A 867 15.11 6.88 24.98
N GLY A 868 15.13 5.63 24.50
CA GLY A 868 16.35 4.81 24.42
C GLY A 868 16.56 3.84 25.58
N THR A 869 15.82 3.95 26.66
CA THR A 869 15.88 2.97 27.76
C THR A 869 15.52 1.57 27.25
N TRP A 870 16.31 0.56 27.62
CA TRP A 870 15.95 -0.84 27.40
C TRP A 870 14.86 -1.24 28.36
N VAL A 871 13.80 -1.83 27.80
CA VAL A 871 12.71 -2.40 28.58
C VAL A 871 12.46 -3.84 28.14
N GLN A 872 11.95 -4.62 29.08
CA GLN A 872 11.43 -5.96 28.84
C GLN A 872 9.91 -5.91 28.97
N LEU A 873 9.22 -6.22 27.89
CA LEU A 873 7.79 -6.46 27.91
C LEU A 873 7.53 -7.93 28.19
N ILE A 874 6.63 -8.22 29.10
CA ILE A 874 6.29 -9.58 29.56
C ILE A 874 4.77 -9.68 29.54
N SER A 875 4.27 -10.69 28.83
CA SER A 875 2.86 -11.09 28.85
C SER A 875 2.68 -12.46 29.50
N ARG A 876 1.47 -12.98 29.51
CA ARG A 876 1.17 -14.38 29.94
C ARG A 876 1.77 -15.43 28.99
N TYR A 877 2.15 -15.03 27.76
CA TYR A 877 2.56 -15.93 26.68
C TYR A 877 4.05 -15.90 26.37
N GLY A 878 4.72 -14.81 26.71
CA GLY A 878 6.14 -14.65 26.44
C GLY A 878 6.71 -13.31 26.84
N GLN A 879 7.89 -13.04 26.32
CA GLN A 879 8.62 -11.80 26.64
C GLN A 879 9.48 -11.34 25.48
N VAL A 880 9.66 -10.03 25.36
CA VAL A 880 10.59 -9.41 24.40
C VAL A 880 11.38 -8.30 25.06
N ARG A 881 12.61 -8.05 24.59
CA ARG A 881 13.43 -6.91 24.98
C ARG A 881 13.44 -5.92 23.84
N VAL A 882 13.15 -4.64 24.17
CA VAL A 882 12.98 -3.60 23.16
C VAL A 882 13.39 -2.23 23.75
N ARG A 883 13.72 -1.25 22.91
CA ARG A 883 13.95 0.12 23.34
C ARG A 883 12.65 0.88 23.47
N ALA A 884 12.51 1.67 24.51
CA ALA A 884 11.39 2.57 24.71
C ALA A 884 11.58 3.88 23.94
N VAL A 885 10.47 4.43 23.47
CA VAL A 885 10.36 5.76 22.89
C VAL A 885 9.25 6.50 23.62
N VAL A 886 9.60 7.57 24.30
CA VAL A 886 8.62 8.40 25.00
C VAL A 886 7.96 9.34 23.99
N THR A 887 6.62 9.26 23.88
CA THR A 887 5.85 10.06 22.90
C THR A 887 4.41 10.23 23.36
N ASP A 888 3.82 11.37 23.01
CA ASP A 888 2.41 11.72 23.27
C ASP A 888 1.43 11.09 22.25
N ARG A 889 1.90 10.22 21.36
CA ARG A 889 1.02 9.45 20.46
C ARG A 889 0.22 8.38 21.18
N VAL A 890 0.73 7.89 22.27
CA VAL A 890 0.07 6.97 23.21
C VAL A 890 -0.19 7.69 24.52
N SER A 891 -1.21 7.33 25.26
CA SER A 891 -1.59 8.00 26.51
C SER A 891 -1.84 7.00 27.64
N GLY A 892 -1.66 7.42 28.88
CA GLY A 892 -1.89 6.60 30.06
C GLY A 892 -1.11 5.29 30.02
N ASN A 893 -1.80 4.19 30.20
CA ASN A 893 -1.23 2.83 30.25
C ASN A 893 -1.19 2.10 28.89
N GLU A 894 -1.37 2.84 27.78
CA GLU A 894 -1.29 2.30 26.44
C GLU A 894 0.15 2.25 25.94
N LEU A 895 0.54 1.12 25.36
CA LEU A 895 1.79 0.93 24.64
C LEU A 895 1.53 0.67 23.17
N TYR A 896 2.47 1.07 22.30
CA TYR A 896 2.44 0.70 20.90
C TYR A 896 3.78 0.12 20.47
N MET A 897 3.77 -1.08 19.90
CA MET A 897 4.97 -1.73 19.37
C MET A 897 4.77 -2.10 17.90
N PRO A 898 5.58 -1.56 16.97
CA PRO A 898 5.50 -1.96 15.57
C PRO A 898 5.89 -3.44 15.38
N MET A 899 5.20 -4.07 14.42
CA MET A 899 5.42 -5.49 14.06
C MET A 899 6.52 -5.68 12.99
N ASN A 900 7.46 -4.75 12.87
CA ASN A 900 8.40 -4.69 11.76
C ASN A 900 9.76 -5.36 12.02
N SER A 901 9.84 -6.33 12.89
CA SER A 901 11.12 -7.01 13.17
C SER A 901 10.98 -8.52 13.12
N PRO A 902 11.78 -9.21 12.29
CA PRO A 902 11.84 -10.67 12.33
C PRO A 902 12.55 -11.19 13.60
N ASP A 903 13.45 -10.40 14.19
CA ASP A 903 14.25 -10.81 15.34
C ASP A 903 13.54 -10.54 16.67
N ILE A 904 12.71 -9.49 16.74
CA ILE A 904 11.95 -9.09 17.93
C ILE A 904 10.47 -9.11 17.59
N ALA A 905 9.91 -10.31 17.53
CA ALA A 905 8.51 -10.52 17.14
C ALA A 905 7.57 -10.11 18.29
N VAL A 906 6.75 -9.10 18.06
CA VAL A 906 5.72 -8.64 19.02
C VAL A 906 4.71 -9.74 19.34
N ASN A 907 4.46 -10.66 18.39
CA ASN A 907 3.51 -11.76 18.56
C ASN A 907 3.97 -12.85 19.53
N ARG A 908 5.17 -12.78 20.05
CA ARG A 908 5.56 -13.54 21.25
C ARG A 908 4.84 -13.08 22.53
N LEU A 909 4.25 -11.89 22.49
CA LEU A 909 3.48 -11.30 23.59
C LEU A 909 1.97 -11.48 23.44
N THR A 910 1.46 -11.80 22.25
CA THR A 910 0.03 -11.95 21.99
C THR A 910 -0.49 -13.32 22.40
N GLY A 911 -1.78 -13.38 22.77
CA GLY A 911 -2.43 -14.63 23.21
C GLY A 911 -3.09 -15.39 22.06
N SER A 912 -3.63 -16.57 22.38
CA SER A 912 -4.39 -17.42 21.44
C SER A 912 -5.88 -17.12 21.39
N HIS A 913 -6.32 -15.94 21.88
CA HIS A 913 -7.71 -15.51 21.80
C HIS A 913 -8.11 -15.17 20.38
N ILE A 914 -9.33 -15.52 19.99
CA ILE A 914 -9.82 -15.42 18.61
C ILE A 914 -11.23 -14.77 18.56
N ASP A 915 -11.58 -14.21 17.41
CA ASP A 915 -12.96 -13.94 17.04
C ASP A 915 -13.71 -15.25 16.78
N PRO A 916 -14.80 -15.58 17.49
CA PRO A 916 -15.41 -16.91 17.43
C PRO A 916 -16.09 -17.22 16.09
N VAL A 917 -16.26 -16.23 15.21
CA VAL A 917 -16.90 -16.42 13.91
C VAL A 917 -15.90 -16.75 12.81
N THR A 918 -14.74 -16.12 12.87
CA THR A 918 -13.71 -16.24 11.82
C THR A 918 -12.44 -16.91 12.29
N ASN A 919 -12.29 -17.19 13.58
CA ASN A 919 -11.04 -17.63 14.21
C ASN A 919 -9.85 -16.67 13.97
N THR A 920 -10.13 -15.40 13.69
CA THR A 920 -9.10 -14.37 13.57
C THR A 920 -8.54 -14.05 14.95
N PRO A 921 -7.20 -14.09 15.14
CA PRO A 921 -6.59 -13.78 16.43
C PRO A 921 -6.86 -12.34 16.91
N ALA A 922 -7.07 -12.21 18.21
CA ALA A 922 -7.34 -10.93 18.88
C ALA A 922 -6.02 -10.22 19.26
N TYR A 923 -5.16 -9.93 18.29
CA TYR A 923 -3.84 -9.31 18.50
C TYR A 923 -3.89 -7.97 19.26
N LYS A 924 -5.02 -7.26 19.20
CA LYS A 924 -5.24 -5.96 19.83
C LYS A 924 -5.74 -6.05 21.26
N GLU A 925 -5.90 -7.26 21.78
CA GLU A 925 -6.29 -7.54 23.14
C GLU A 925 -5.13 -8.25 23.85
N SER A 926 -4.07 -7.49 24.19
CA SER A 926 -2.86 -8.04 24.81
C SER A 926 -2.47 -7.21 26.02
N SER A 927 -2.36 -7.85 27.18
CA SER A 927 -1.93 -7.23 28.43
C SER A 927 -0.48 -7.61 28.75
N VAL A 928 0.30 -6.61 29.13
CA VAL A 928 1.73 -6.78 29.44
C VAL A 928 2.12 -6.04 30.71
N ARG A 929 3.20 -6.46 31.34
CA ARG A 929 3.96 -5.65 32.29
C ARG A 929 5.28 -5.21 31.68
N LEU A 930 5.77 -4.05 32.10
CA LEU A 930 7.02 -3.47 31.65
C LEU A 930 8.04 -3.48 32.78
N LYS A 931 9.23 -4.02 32.50
CA LYS A 931 10.38 -3.99 33.41
C LYS A 931 11.49 -3.16 32.77
N VAL A 932 11.94 -2.12 33.46
CA VAL A 932 13.13 -1.36 33.07
C VAL A 932 14.37 -2.22 33.27
N LEU A 933 15.26 -2.24 32.28
CA LEU A 933 16.51 -3.01 32.33
C LEU A 933 17.67 -2.05 32.60
N GLU A 934 18.62 -2.50 33.44
CA GLU A 934 19.85 -1.75 33.71
C GLU A 934 20.81 -1.83 32.52
N GLY A 935 21.49 -0.73 32.23
CA GLY A 935 22.60 -0.64 31.30
C GLY A 935 22.24 -0.47 29.83
N GLY A 936 22.99 0.39 29.15
CA GLY A 936 22.93 0.54 27.71
C GLY A 936 22.82 1.98 27.22
N GLU A 937 23.78 2.79 27.57
CA GLU A 937 24.01 4.08 26.92
C GLU A 937 24.76 3.87 25.59
N ASN A 938 24.03 3.52 24.55
CA ASN A 938 24.52 3.75 23.20
C ASN A 938 23.62 4.81 22.54
N PRO A 939 24.17 5.88 21.98
CA PRO A 939 23.37 6.91 21.34
C PRO A 939 22.55 6.29 20.19
N LEU A 940 21.27 6.65 20.15
CA LEU A 940 20.34 6.24 19.13
C LEU A 940 20.67 6.95 17.83
N PRO A 941 20.64 6.27 16.68
CA PRO A 941 20.51 6.97 15.42
C PRO A 941 19.25 7.84 15.47
N ARG A 942 19.36 9.05 14.95
CA ARG A 942 18.24 9.96 14.83
C ARG A 942 17.19 9.35 13.92
N MET A 943 15.96 9.22 14.41
CA MET A 943 14.82 8.87 13.58
C MET A 943 14.01 10.12 13.30
N ASN A 944 13.79 10.40 12.01
CA ASN A 944 12.84 11.41 11.62
C ASN A 944 11.43 10.83 11.74
N TRP A 945 10.69 11.30 12.71
CA TRP A 945 9.29 10.94 12.84
C TRP A 945 8.49 11.59 11.74
N ARG A 946 7.61 10.80 11.16
CA ARG A 946 6.83 11.14 10.00
C ARG A 946 6.03 12.38 10.00
N PHE A 947 5.69 12.94 11.05
CA PHE A 947 4.80 14.08 11.07
C PHE A 947 5.50 15.39 10.85
N GLY A 948 6.47 15.38 9.95
CA GLY A 948 7.20 16.56 9.69
C GLY A 948 7.93 17.04 10.92
N HIS A 949 8.39 16.16 11.79
CA HIS A 949 9.42 16.54 12.76
C HIS A 949 10.78 16.36 12.10
N PRO A 950 11.42 17.45 11.69
CA PRO A 950 12.85 17.40 11.54
C PRO A 950 13.38 16.94 12.88
N THR A 951 14.38 16.10 12.86
CA THR A 951 15.25 16.00 14.02
C THR A 951 15.91 17.36 14.11
N PRO A 952 15.61 18.28 15.06
CA PRO A 952 16.34 19.51 15.14
C PRO A 952 17.79 19.13 15.33
N GLN A 953 18.68 19.73 14.57
CA GLN A 953 20.06 19.86 15.02
C GLN A 953 19.99 20.55 16.38
N GLN A 954 20.73 20.06 17.37
CA GLN A 954 20.74 20.65 18.71
C GLN A 954 20.80 22.17 18.62
N GLY A 955 19.75 22.85 19.07
CA GLY A 955 19.70 24.30 19.15
C GLY A 955 19.03 25.03 17.98
N VAL A 956 18.44 24.34 16.98
CA VAL A 956 17.68 25.00 15.91
C VAL A 956 16.21 24.69 16.08
N GLU A 957 15.42 25.64 16.53
CA GLU A 957 13.97 25.65 16.37
C GLU A 957 13.64 25.82 14.89
N VAL A 958 13.12 24.79 14.27
CA VAL A 958 12.58 24.90 12.91
C VAL A 958 11.15 25.37 13.02
N GLU A 959 10.94 26.65 12.78
CA GLU A 959 9.60 27.22 12.69
C GLU A 959 8.89 26.65 11.44
N ARG A 960 7.88 25.84 11.66
CA ARG A 960 7.08 25.27 10.58
C ARG A 960 5.93 26.18 10.23
N LYS A 961 5.94 26.69 9.04
CA LYS A 961 4.82 27.45 8.50
C LYS A 961 3.81 26.51 7.84
N TRP A 962 3.07 25.77 8.64
CA TRP A 962 1.90 25.07 8.17
C TRP A 962 0.81 26.08 7.90
N LYS A 963 0.27 26.09 6.70
CA LYS A 963 -0.80 27.04 6.32
C LYS A 963 -2.14 26.75 7.00
N ARG A 964 -2.30 25.60 7.69
CA ARG A 964 -3.43 25.29 8.54
C ARG A 964 -2.90 24.70 9.85
N SER A 965 -3.15 25.46 10.90
CA SER A 965 -2.52 25.33 12.23
C SER A 965 -3.05 24.22 13.12
N ASP A 966 -4.01 23.42 12.67
CA ASP A 966 -4.66 22.42 13.52
C ASP A 966 -3.85 21.13 13.62
N TYR A 967 -2.83 21.01 12.78
CA TYR A 967 -1.88 19.94 12.82
C TYR A 967 -0.65 20.37 13.60
N ARG A 968 -0.67 20.12 14.90
CA ARG A 968 0.48 20.31 15.77
C ARG A 968 1.21 19.00 15.94
N MET A 969 2.49 19.12 15.87
CA MET A 969 3.37 18.01 16.18
C MET A 969 3.43 17.81 17.68
N PRO A 970 3.52 16.55 18.19
CA PRO A 970 3.77 16.32 19.60
C PRO A 970 5.02 17.04 20.03
N GLY A 971 4.94 17.78 21.14
CA GLY A 971 6.04 18.46 21.80
C GLY A 971 7.36 18.55 21.06
N ASP A 972 8.30 19.25 21.44
CA ASP A 972 9.53 19.58 20.72
C ASP A 972 10.35 18.43 20.15
N GLY A 973 9.68 17.39 19.86
CA GLY A 973 9.71 16.34 18.91
C GLY A 973 10.98 15.68 18.50
N LEU A 974 12.02 15.81 19.26
CA LEU A 974 13.18 14.94 19.07
C LEU A 974 13.02 13.68 19.88
N VAL A 975 12.54 12.67 19.22
CA VAL A 975 12.72 11.33 19.74
C VAL A 975 14.04 10.79 19.20
N GLN A 976 15.06 10.74 20.04
CA GLN A 976 16.27 9.99 19.76
C GLN A 976 16.02 8.54 20.17
N ILE A 977 16.05 7.64 19.21
CA ILE A 977 15.98 6.19 19.45
C ILE A 977 17.40 5.64 19.39
N GLN A 978 17.87 5.04 20.48
CA GLN A 978 19.13 4.29 20.50
C GLN A 978 18.86 2.83 20.23
N LEU A 979 19.61 2.25 19.37
CA LEU A 979 19.44 0.90 18.89
C LEU A 979 20.60 0.05 19.37
N ALA A 980 20.28 -1.11 19.92
CA ALA A 980 21.32 -2.09 20.19
C ALA A 980 22.04 -2.46 18.89
N PRO A 981 23.36 -2.61 18.89
CA PRO A 981 24.01 -3.35 17.81
C PRO A 981 23.36 -4.75 17.76
N ARG A 982 23.14 -5.24 16.51
CA ARG A 982 22.77 -6.64 16.32
C ARG A 982 23.76 -7.48 17.11
N GLN A 983 23.28 -8.34 17.99
CA GLN A 983 24.07 -9.48 18.41
C GLN A 983 24.24 -10.34 17.17
N GLU A 984 25.49 -10.44 16.66
CA GLU A 984 25.90 -11.40 15.65
C GLU A 984 25.59 -12.83 16.09
#